data_8bd4fb9e3681d52d9c43be9657ff92c3
#
_entry.id   8bd4fb9e3681d52d9c43be9657ff92c3
#
_cell.length_a   1.000
_cell.length_b   1.000
_cell.length_c   1.000
_cell.angle_alpha   90.00
_cell.angle_beta   90.00
_cell.angle_gamma   90.00
#
_symmetry.space_group_name_H-M   'P 1'
#
loop_
_entity.id
_entity.type
_entity.pdbx_description
1 polymer ?
#
loop_
_entity_poly.entity_id
_entity_poly.type
_entity_poly.pdbx_seq_one_letter_code
_entity_poly.pdbx_strand_id
1 'polypeptide(L)'
;MKNYVGIDLGTTNSAICSYDGENLRLYKSPDQYDVTPSAIFIDKRGKKYFGPTAYENAAKSPDNAATKFKRMMGTSTPVRLAAVDITMTPEECSAEILKLCFGYLPEEIRNNPDTGTVITVPAAFNQMQKDATMAAAEMAGIGKVALMQEPVAAVMSVMKQRKGDGVFLVFDLGGGTLDIAIAESISGRVSLLAHGGVAMCGGADFDRSILDNIVKPWLKNKFKLPDDLTVNPKFKAMLRHSLYAAEQAKIRLSSKEETVITVPDLNMTDDSGEDIYLDITITRSDLNGLIADKIDESINAARETLDKAGLSPNDVGRIVFVGGPTHYKFLRDRVASELCIEASTEVNPMTAVAEGAAVFAESIDWGSQSRGRKSTRGAISAGGKFDLGFNYVARPPGSRAKILVKLGGTVLAGAEFQVDSLDTGWTSGRVALKDGATIEVMLSKPGDNTFKVFVFDASGGPVSIGDSKIVIARTAALVDAIPSSSSIGIEVTEKGRAELVYLVRELDPLPVKGKLQFRAGESLRAQSTNSLNFVVREGEITDQVRENRPIGVFSIKGSDFYEGIISQGAALICDFEVQDSGQVVLNVSVPSISGNFESHRKFYSRQESQIDFSDASKQIAEEVEIVRERIDGVADKINDPKLDQALQKLDLASSVQSNESDPETAKQAMDNVEEAKKLLADVRKSNIKPIRQMDLDSCVDFFNTAVREQARPTEANSFDNLVRTAQRAIDSNSGDFENHLNELRGRNWQILWRQDFIVVDIFKRLSEETWQFLDRRQHAELVAAGKEAIKADDFEKLRHVVGQLYSIRISSGDDDDMLAIANITRY
;
A
#
# COMPACT_ATOMS: atom_id res chain seq x y z
N MET A 1 -5.76 -30.91 15.35
CA MET A 1 -4.65 -30.49 14.46
C MET A 1 -4.76 -28.99 14.25
N LYS A 2 -3.63 -28.29 14.20
CA LYS A 2 -3.63 -26.87 13.81
C LYS A 2 -3.84 -26.80 12.29
N ASN A 3 -4.77 -25.99 11.84
CA ASN A 3 -5.00 -25.76 10.42
C ASN A 3 -4.61 -24.33 10.10
N TYR A 4 -3.94 -24.15 8.98
CA TYR A 4 -3.47 -22.89 8.45
C TYR A 4 -4.20 -22.61 7.14
N VAL A 5 -4.76 -21.43 7.00
CA VAL A 5 -5.60 -21.07 5.85
C VAL A 5 -4.91 -19.97 5.03
N GLY A 6 -4.92 -20.13 3.72
CA GLY A 6 -4.49 -19.12 2.76
C GLY A 6 -5.65 -18.71 1.87
N ILE A 7 -5.90 -17.43 1.75
CA ILE A 7 -6.90 -16.85 0.85
C ILE A 7 -6.21 -15.91 -0.12
N ASP A 8 -6.34 -16.20 -1.39
CA ASP A 8 -6.06 -15.25 -2.45
C ASP A 8 -7.33 -14.45 -2.73
N LEU A 9 -7.35 -13.18 -2.30
CA LEU A 9 -8.43 -12.26 -2.62
C LEU A 9 -8.07 -11.53 -3.92
N GLY A 10 -8.38 -12.10 -5.06
CA GLY A 10 -8.05 -11.54 -6.37
C GLY A 10 -9.05 -10.49 -6.87
N THR A 11 -8.61 -9.62 -7.79
CA THR A 11 -9.47 -8.62 -8.45
C THR A 11 -10.59 -9.29 -9.26
N THR A 12 -10.28 -10.39 -9.93
CA THR A 12 -11.22 -11.12 -10.79
C THR A 12 -11.66 -12.45 -10.18
N ASN A 13 -10.72 -13.19 -9.60
CA ASN A 13 -10.97 -14.50 -9.01
C ASN A 13 -10.30 -14.60 -7.66
N SER A 14 -10.94 -15.30 -6.73
CA SER A 14 -10.42 -15.61 -5.40
C SER A 14 -10.32 -17.12 -5.19
N ALA A 15 -9.35 -17.54 -4.38
CA ALA A 15 -9.13 -18.95 -4.05
C ALA A 15 -8.85 -19.13 -2.56
N ILE A 16 -9.14 -20.33 -2.04
CA ILE A 16 -8.90 -20.68 -0.63
C ILE A 16 -8.30 -22.08 -0.49
N CYS A 17 -7.22 -22.16 0.28
CA CYS A 17 -6.53 -23.40 0.62
C CYS A 17 -6.38 -23.54 2.12
N SER A 18 -6.26 -24.78 2.61
CA SER A 18 -5.75 -25.06 3.94
C SER A 18 -4.49 -25.92 3.87
N TYR A 19 -3.68 -25.80 4.92
CA TYR A 19 -2.48 -26.59 5.15
C TYR A 19 -2.46 -27.12 6.59
N ASP A 20 -2.22 -28.41 6.76
CA ASP A 20 -2.19 -29.09 8.07
C ASP A 20 -0.77 -29.37 8.60
N GLY A 21 0.27 -28.90 7.90
CA GLY A 21 1.68 -29.17 8.13
C GLY A 21 2.26 -30.24 7.19
N GLU A 22 1.44 -31.00 6.52
CA GLU A 22 1.85 -32.02 5.54
C GLU A 22 1.13 -31.85 4.20
N ASN A 23 -0.20 -31.70 4.23
CA ASN A 23 -1.07 -31.71 3.06
C ASN A 23 -1.68 -30.33 2.79
N LEU A 24 -1.56 -29.89 1.55
CA LEU A 24 -2.33 -28.77 1.00
C LEU A 24 -3.67 -29.27 0.50
N ARG A 25 -4.73 -28.54 0.83
CA ARG A 25 -6.08 -28.82 0.36
C ARG A 25 -6.72 -27.55 -0.19
N LEU A 26 -6.96 -27.57 -1.50
CA LEU A 26 -7.76 -26.56 -2.20
C LEU A 26 -9.25 -26.80 -1.95
N TYR A 27 -10.00 -25.75 -1.61
CA TYR A 27 -11.45 -25.83 -1.46
C TYR A 27 -12.12 -25.22 -2.68
N LYS A 28 -12.87 -26.03 -3.38
CA LYS A 28 -13.59 -25.64 -4.58
C LYS A 28 -14.89 -24.93 -4.25
N SER A 29 -15.35 -24.10 -5.18
CA SER A 29 -16.70 -23.55 -5.11
C SER A 29 -17.75 -24.68 -5.12
N PRO A 30 -19.01 -24.40 -4.73
CA PRO A 30 -20.10 -25.37 -4.86
C PRO A 30 -20.25 -25.93 -6.28
N ASP A 31 -19.92 -25.12 -7.29
CA ASP A 31 -19.93 -25.51 -8.71
C ASP A 31 -18.67 -26.26 -9.16
N GLN A 32 -17.80 -26.68 -8.22
CA GLN A 32 -16.56 -27.45 -8.43
C GLN A 32 -15.43 -26.69 -9.18
N TYR A 33 -15.47 -25.38 -9.20
CA TYR A 33 -14.35 -24.57 -9.71
C TYR A 33 -13.25 -24.42 -8.65
N ASP A 34 -12.00 -24.39 -9.09
CA ASP A 34 -10.80 -24.20 -8.24
C ASP A 34 -10.72 -22.76 -7.72
N VAL A 35 -11.30 -21.82 -8.44
CA VAL A 35 -11.37 -20.40 -8.08
C VAL A 35 -12.81 -19.91 -8.16
N THR A 36 -13.09 -18.86 -7.42
CA THR A 36 -14.40 -18.21 -7.34
C THR A 36 -14.30 -16.80 -7.91
N PRO A 37 -15.06 -16.42 -8.95
CA PRO A 37 -15.13 -15.05 -9.41
C PRO A 37 -15.45 -14.07 -8.28
N SER A 38 -14.66 -13.00 -8.16
CA SER A 38 -14.87 -11.91 -7.20
C SER A 38 -15.99 -11.00 -7.65
N ALA A 39 -17.22 -11.56 -7.69
CA ALA A 39 -18.41 -10.91 -8.21
C ALA A 39 -19.59 -11.07 -7.24
N ILE A 40 -20.35 -9.99 -7.09
CA ILE A 40 -21.59 -9.92 -6.31
C ILE A 40 -22.70 -9.43 -7.24
N PHE A 41 -23.83 -10.07 -7.21
CA PHE A 41 -25.03 -9.65 -7.94
C PHE A 41 -26.22 -9.63 -6.98
N ILE A 42 -27.02 -8.58 -7.01
CA ILE A 42 -28.22 -8.45 -6.21
C ILE A 42 -29.43 -8.31 -7.14
N ASP A 43 -30.36 -9.24 -7.07
CA ASP A 43 -31.57 -9.18 -7.91
C ASP A 43 -32.55 -8.12 -7.38
N LYS A 44 -33.57 -7.81 -8.17
CA LYS A 44 -34.63 -6.85 -7.81
C LYS A 44 -35.45 -7.20 -6.55
N ARG A 45 -35.27 -8.41 -6.02
CA ARG A 45 -35.90 -8.88 -4.77
C ARG A 45 -34.95 -8.76 -3.59
N GLY A 46 -33.74 -8.25 -3.79
CA GLY A 46 -32.70 -8.12 -2.76
C GLY A 46 -31.92 -9.42 -2.49
N LYS A 47 -32.10 -10.49 -3.28
CA LYS A 47 -31.34 -11.72 -3.12
C LYS A 47 -29.95 -11.55 -3.70
N LYS A 48 -28.94 -11.87 -2.87
CA LYS A 48 -27.53 -11.84 -3.25
C LYS A 48 -27.10 -13.14 -3.91
N TYR A 49 -26.32 -13.02 -4.97
CA TYR A 49 -25.63 -14.11 -5.67
C TYR A 49 -24.14 -13.78 -5.71
N PHE A 50 -23.30 -14.82 -5.72
CA PHE A 50 -21.86 -14.70 -5.68
C PHE A 50 -21.19 -15.62 -6.70
N GLY A 51 -19.90 -15.36 -6.96
CA GLY A 51 -19.08 -16.23 -7.80
C GLY A 51 -19.59 -16.34 -9.25
N PRO A 52 -19.58 -17.54 -9.86
CA PRO A 52 -19.94 -17.72 -11.28
C PRO A 52 -21.33 -17.19 -11.63
N THR A 53 -22.34 -17.48 -10.81
CA THR A 53 -23.72 -17.00 -11.02
C THR A 53 -23.81 -15.47 -10.99
N ALA A 54 -23.09 -14.82 -10.07
CA ALA A 54 -23.03 -13.36 -10.01
C ALA A 54 -22.34 -12.78 -11.24
N TYR A 55 -21.26 -13.39 -11.65
CA TYR A 55 -20.47 -12.95 -12.80
C TYR A 55 -21.25 -13.04 -14.12
N GLU A 56 -21.96 -14.14 -14.37
CA GLU A 56 -22.82 -14.31 -15.53
C GLU A 56 -24.00 -13.32 -15.55
N ASN A 57 -24.59 -13.06 -14.37
CA ASN A 57 -25.67 -12.08 -14.25
C ASN A 57 -25.16 -10.63 -14.37
N ALA A 58 -23.93 -10.36 -13.94
CA ALA A 58 -23.29 -9.05 -14.11
C ALA A 58 -23.19 -8.65 -15.58
N ALA A 59 -22.97 -9.60 -16.48
CA ALA A 59 -22.98 -9.35 -17.91
C ALA A 59 -24.36 -8.91 -18.43
N LYS A 60 -25.45 -9.49 -17.88
CA LYS A 60 -26.82 -9.21 -18.31
C LYS A 60 -27.42 -7.96 -17.66
N SER A 61 -27.05 -7.68 -16.43
CA SER A 61 -27.59 -6.58 -15.62
C SER A 61 -26.47 -5.96 -14.77
N PRO A 62 -25.54 -5.23 -15.40
CA PRO A 62 -24.35 -4.69 -14.73
C PRO A 62 -24.69 -3.70 -13.61
N ASP A 63 -25.82 -3.00 -13.69
CA ASP A 63 -26.26 -2.05 -12.66
C ASP A 63 -26.74 -2.73 -11.36
N ASN A 64 -26.78 -4.06 -11.35
CA ASN A 64 -27.08 -4.89 -10.18
C ASN A 64 -25.85 -5.62 -9.65
N ALA A 65 -24.67 -5.38 -10.22
CA ALA A 65 -23.48 -6.16 -9.94
C ALA A 65 -22.31 -5.30 -9.45
N ALA A 66 -21.54 -5.87 -8.54
CA ALA A 66 -20.22 -5.37 -8.12
C ALA A 66 -19.15 -6.34 -8.59
N THR A 67 -18.22 -5.86 -9.41
CA THR A 67 -17.03 -6.57 -9.88
C THR A 67 -15.82 -5.66 -9.81
N LYS A 68 -14.61 -6.22 -9.80
CA LYS A 68 -13.33 -5.47 -9.82
C LYS A 68 -13.15 -4.45 -8.68
N PHE A 69 -13.96 -4.50 -7.63
CA PHE A 69 -13.97 -3.56 -6.51
C PHE A 69 -12.64 -3.55 -5.73
N LYS A 70 -11.82 -4.61 -5.83
CA LYS A 70 -10.47 -4.64 -5.23
C LYS A 70 -9.58 -3.50 -5.75
N ARG A 71 -9.78 -3.04 -6.99
CA ARG A 71 -9.05 -1.90 -7.55
C ARG A 71 -9.33 -0.58 -6.81
N MET A 72 -10.50 -0.48 -6.17
CA MET A 72 -10.91 0.71 -5.39
C MET A 72 -10.66 0.55 -3.88
N MET A 73 -10.02 -0.54 -3.44
CA MET A 73 -9.68 -0.72 -2.03
C MET A 73 -8.86 0.45 -1.50
N GLY A 74 -9.15 0.88 -0.28
CA GLY A 74 -8.49 2.01 0.36
C GLY A 74 -8.90 3.38 -0.18
N THR A 75 -9.97 3.47 -0.97
CA THR A 75 -10.58 4.72 -1.45
C THR A 75 -11.99 4.88 -0.88
N SER A 76 -12.55 6.08 -0.92
CA SER A 76 -13.95 6.32 -0.52
C SER A 76 -14.95 6.09 -1.66
N THR A 77 -14.47 5.63 -2.81
CA THR A 77 -15.30 5.43 -4.02
C THR A 77 -16.38 4.39 -3.78
N PRO A 78 -17.65 4.75 -3.85
CA PRO A 78 -18.74 3.82 -3.61
C PRO A 78 -18.97 2.88 -4.79
N VAL A 79 -19.24 1.61 -4.50
CA VAL A 79 -19.73 0.63 -5.45
C VAL A 79 -21.26 0.73 -5.48
N ARG A 80 -21.80 1.37 -6.52
CA ARG A 80 -23.23 1.63 -6.65
C ARG A 80 -23.92 0.56 -7.49
N LEU A 81 -24.92 -0.07 -6.92
CA LEU A 81 -25.82 -1.04 -7.57
C LEU A 81 -27.13 -0.31 -7.89
N ALA A 82 -27.10 0.51 -8.94
CA ALA A 82 -28.13 1.51 -9.23
C ALA A 82 -29.53 0.93 -9.45
N ALA A 83 -29.64 -0.28 -10.00
CA ALA A 83 -30.93 -0.92 -10.29
C ALA A 83 -31.66 -1.42 -9.03
N VAL A 84 -30.98 -1.51 -7.89
CA VAL A 84 -31.55 -1.95 -6.61
C VAL A 84 -31.36 -0.91 -5.51
N ASP A 85 -30.82 0.28 -5.85
CA ASP A 85 -30.55 1.40 -4.94
C ASP A 85 -29.73 0.99 -3.70
N ILE A 86 -28.70 0.18 -3.93
CA ILE A 86 -27.76 -0.27 -2.90
C ILE A 86 -26.39 0.33 -3.20
N THR A 87 -25.76 0.86 -2.17
CA THR A 87 -24.38 1.33 -2.21
C THR A 87 -23.55 0.54 -1.20
N MET A 88 -22.40 0.04 -1.65
CA MET A 88 -21.46 -0.70 -0.83
C MET A 88 -20.06 -0.05 -0.94
N THR A 89 -19.24 -0.21 0.08
CA THR A 89 -17.82 0.14 -0.03
C THR A 89 -17.02 -1.00 -0.67
N PRO A 90 -15.83 -0.74 -1.23
CA PRO A 90 -14.95 -1.80 -1.71
C PRO A 90 -14.61 -2.84 -0.63
N GLU A 91 -14.48 -2.40 0.63
CA GLU A 91 -14.25 -3.26 1.79
C GLU A 91 -15.44 -4.18 2.06
N GLU A 92 -16.67 -3.66 2.00
CA GLU A 92 -17.89 -4.46 2.18
C GLU A 92 -18.03 -5.50 1.07
N CYS A 93 -17.74 -5.13 -0.18
CA CYS A 93 -17.72 -6.08 -1.30
C CYS A 93 -16.66 -7.17 -1.07
N SER A 94 -15.46 -6.78 -0.66
CA SER A 94 -14.36 -7.71 -0.37
C SER A 94 -14.69 -8.64 0.80
N ALA A 95 -15.35 -8.11 1.83
CA ALA A 95 -15.81 -8.88 2.99
C ALA A 95 -16.81 -9.97 2.60
N GLU A 96 -17.73 -9.68 1.68
CA GLU A 96 -18.70 -10.69 1.20
C GLU A 96 -17.98 -11.84 0.44
N ILE A 97 -16.95 -11.53 -0.37
CA ILE A 97 -16.17 -12.57 -1.05
C ILE A 97 -15.29 -13.36 -0.06
N LEU A 98 -14.65 -12.69 0.90
CA LEU A 98 -13.88 -13.36 1.95
C LEU A 98 -14.77 -14.29 2.77
N LYS A 99 -15.96 -13.84 3.14
CA LYS A 99 -16.96 -14.65 3.87
C LYS A 99 -17.43 -15.84 3.05
N LEU A 100 -17.62 -15.66 1.75
CA LEU A 100 -17.99 -16.75 0.84
C LEU A 100 -16.88 -17.80 0.78
N CYS A 101 -15.66 -17.41 0.46
CA CYS A 101 -14.52 -18.33 0.37
C CYS A 101 -14.25 -19.03 1.71
N PHE A 102 -14.24 -18.29 2.82
CA PHE A 102 -14.06 -18.85 4.17
C PHE A 102 -15.17 -19.85 4.52
N GLY A 103 -16.38 -19.64 3.97
CA GLY A 103 -17.51 -20.55 4.11
C GLY A 103 -17.32 -21.92 3.43
N TYR A 104 -16.37 -22.06 2.49
CA TYR A 104 -16.06 -23.37 1.86
C TYR A 104 -15.28 -24.30 2.79
N LEU A 105 -14.67 -23.74 3.84
CA LEU A 105 -13.95 -24.54 4.83
C LEU A 105 -14.89 -25.42 5.65
N PRO A 106 -14.46 -26.64 6.03
CA PRO A 106 -15.16 -27.44 7.03
C PRO A 106 -15.36 -26.68 8.35
N GLU A 107 -16.46 -26.94 9.04
CA GLU A 107 -16.80 -26.26 10.30
C GLU A 107 -15.71 -26.42 11.36
N GLU A 108 -15.03 -27.55 11.39
CA GLU A 108 -13.91 -27.85 12.30
C GLU A 108 -12.72 -26.88 12.13
N ILE A 109 -12.49 -26.40 10.91
CA ILE A 109 -11.44 -25.42 10.59
C ILE A 109 -11.97 -24.01 10.82
N ARG A 110 -13.18 -23.73 10.31
CA ARG A 110 -13.79 -22.40 10.34
C ARG A 110 -14.06 -21.91 11.76
N ASN A 111 -14.55 -22.79 12.63
CA ASN A 111 -14.93 -22.46 14.00
C ASN A 111 -13.79 -22.65 15.02
N ASN A 112 -12.61 -23.08 14.59
CA ASN A 112 -11.48 -23.28 15.48
C ASN A 112 -10.78 -21.92 15.76
N PRO A 113 -10.73 -21.45 17.02
CA PRO A 113 -10.11 -20.17 17.39
C PRO A 113 -8.59 -20.14 17.15
N ASP A 114 -7.96 -21.30 16.93
CA ASP A 114 -6.54 -21.40 16.65
C ASP A 114 -6.21 -21.47 15.16
N THR A 115 -7.21 -21.43 14.29
CA THR A 115 -7.01 -21.32 12.85
C THR A 115 -6.39 -19.98 12.53
N GLY A 116 -5.19 -19.99 11.95
CA GLY A 116 -4.51 -18.82 11.43
C GLY A 116 -4.78 -18.64 9.94
N THR A 117 -5.20 -17.46 9.53
CA THR A 117 -5.54 -17.16 8.13
C THR A 117 -4.62 -16.10 7.56
N VAL A 118 -4.01 -16.37 6.42
CA VAL A 118 -3.25 -15.40 5.63
C VAL A 118 -4.08 -14.98 4.42
N ILE A 119 -4.25 -13.69 4.24
CA ILE A 119 -4.89 -13.09 3.06
C ILE A 119 -3.82 -12.38 2.25
N THR A 120 -3.81 -12.61 0.93
CA THR A 120 -2.80 -12.01 0.07
C THR A 120 -3.21 -10.64 -0.45
N VAL A 121 -2.19 -9.80 -0.68
CA VAL A 121 -2.31 -8.46 -1.24
C VAL A 121 -1.23 -8.26 -2.29
N PRO A 122 -1.47 -7.48 -3.36
CA PRO A 122 -0.43 -7.09 -4.29
C PRO A 122 0.78 -6.44 -3.59
N ALA A 123 1.98 -6.64 -4.13
CA ALA A 123 3.19 -6.03 -3.56
C ALA A 123 3.12 -4.49 -3.61
N ALA A 124 2.50 -3.92 -4.64
CA ALA A 124 2.31 -2.49 -4.83
C ALA A 124 1.23 -1.86 -3.91
N PHE A 125 0.49 -2.66 -3.10
CA PHE A 125 -0.53 -2.10 -2.22
C PHE A 125 0.10 -1.15 -1.20
N ASN A 126 -0.44 0.08 -1.17
CA ASN A 126 -0.11 1.05 -0.14
C ASN A 126 -0.78 0.70 1.20
N GLN A 127 -0.46 1.49 2.22
CA GLN A 127 -0.96 1.23 3.57
C GLN A 127 -2.50 1.26 3.66
N MET A 128 -3.17 2.22 3.01
CA MET A 128 -4.63 2.32 3.05
C MET A 128 -5.31 1.09 2.45
N GLN A 129 -4.77 0.55 1.36
CA GLN A 129 -5.27 -0.67 0.73
C GLN A 129 -5.07 -1.92 1.61
N LYS A 130 -3.94 -2.00 2.33
CA LYS A 130 -3.67 -3.06 3.30
C LYS A 130 -4.64 -3.00 4.49
N ASP A 131 -4.88 -1.80 5.04
CA ASP A 131 -5.82 -1.59 6.14
C ASP A 131 -7.27 -1.89 5.72
N ALA A 132 -7.66 -1.50 4.52
CA ALA A 132 -8.95 -1.82 3.92
C ALA A 132 -9.14 -3.35 3.79
N THR A 133 -8.09 -4.09 3.41
CA THR A 133 -8.13 -5.56 3.34
C THR A 133 -8.28 -6.19 4.72
N MET A 134 -7.57 -5.68 5.73
CA MET A 134 -7.73 -6.14 7.12
C MET A 134 -9.14 -5.90 7.65
N ALA A 135 -9.71 -4.75 7.31
CA ALA A 135 -11.07 -4.43 7.68
C ALA A 135 -12.12 -5.31 6.99
N ALA A 136 -11.91 -5.62 5.71
CA ALA A 136 -12.77 -6.57 5.01
C ALA A 136 -12.74 -7.95 5.68
N ALA A 137 -11.57 -8.40 6.14
CA ALA A 137 -11.42 -9.65 6.87
C ALA A 137 -12.16 -9.63 8.22
N GLU A 138 -12.10 -8.51 8.95
CA GLU A 138 -12.84 -8.33 10.20
C GLU A 138 -14.35 -8.33 9.97
N MET A 139 -14.84 -7.62 8.94
CA MET A 139 -16.25 -7.64 8.53
C MET A 139 -16.72 -9.05 8.10
N ALA A 140 -15.83 -9.84 7.49
CA ALA A 140 -16.11 -11.24 7.13
C ALA A 140 -16.15 -12.18 8.34
N GLY A 141 -15.77 -11.72 9.54
CA GLY A 141 -15.74 -12.51 10.75
C GLY A 141 -14.57 -13.51 10.82
N ILE A 142 -13.49 -13.27 10.06
CA ILE A 142 -12.29 -14.11 10.09
C ILE A 142 -11.46 -13.70 11.31
N GLY A 143 -11.14 -14.64 12.18
CA GLY A 143 -10.55 -14.39 13.49
C GLY A 143 -9.09 -13.90 13.42
N LYS A 144 -8.13 -14.83 13.40
CA LYS A 144 -6.70 -14.52 13.36
C LYS A 144 -6.26 -14.30 11.91
N VAL A 145 -5.97 -13.07 11.51
CA VAL A 145 -5.59 -12.71 10.14
C VAL A 145 -4.20 -12.08 10.09
N ALA A 146 -3.45 -12.44 9.05
CA ALA A 146 -2.23 -11.77 8.64
C ALA A 146 -2.28 -11.49 7.14
N LEU A 147 -1.60 -10.43 6.70
CA LEU A 147 -1.42 -10.15 5.28
C LEU A 147 -0.08 -10.67 4.78
N MET A 148 -0.05 -11.02 3.50
CA MET A 148 1.15 -11.42 2.78
C MET A 148 1.12 -10.88 1.35
N GLN A 149 2.27 -10.53 0.81
CA GLN A 149 2.38 -10.12 -0.58
C GLN A 149 2.17 -11.32 -1.52
N GLU A 150 1.38 -11.15 -2.58
CA GLU A 150 1.05 -12.18 -3.58
C GLU A 150 2.30 -12.87 -4.18
N PRO A 151 3.35 -12.14 -4.61
CA PRO A 151 4.53 -12.79 -5.17
C PRO A 151 5.30 -13.65 -4.14
N VAL A 152 5.32 -13.25 -2.88
CA VAL A 152 5.94 -14.06 -1.82
C VAL A 152 5.16 -15.36 -1.62
N ALA A 153 3.83 -15.28 -1.64
CA ALA A 153 2.97 -16.46 -1.57
C ALA A 153 3.22 -17.41 -2.76
N ALA A 154 3.34 -16.87 -3.97
CA ALA A 154 3.64 -17.68 -5.15
C ALA A 154 4.95 -18.47 -5.00
N VAL A 155 6.02 -17.84 -4.50
CA VAL A 155 7.31 -18.53 -4.23
C VAL A 155 7.13 -19.61 -3.19
N MET A 156 6.35 -19.39 -2.13
CA MET A 156 6.09 -20.40 -1.10
C MET A 156 5.39 -21.65 -1.66
N SER A 157 4.49 -21.48 -2.64
CA SER A 157 3.86 -22.61 -3.35
C SER A 157 4.89 -23.44 -4.11
N VAL A 158 5.80 -22.80 -4.87
CA VAL A 158 6.87 -23.48 -5.59
C VAL A 158 7.77 -24.25 -4.64
N MET A 159 8.16 -23.64 -3.54
CA MET A 159 9.06 -24.24 -2.54
C MET A 159 8.46 -25.48 -1.87
N LYS A 160 7.15 -25.52 -1.70
CA LYS A 160 6.46 -26.69 -1.17
C LYS A 160 6.55 -27.88 -2.15
N GLN A 161 6.46 -27.61 -3.45
CA GLN A 161 6.49 -28.64 -4.49
C GLN A 161 7.90 -29.13 -4.81
N ARG A 162 8.90 -28.24 -4.77
CA ARG A 162 10.31 -28.55 -5.01
C ARG A 162 11.22 -28.03 -3.90
N LYS A 163 11.97 -28.95 -3.31
CA LYS A 163 13.12 -28.65 -2.45
C LYS A 163 14.32 -28.33 -3.33
N GLY A 164 14.45 -27.08 -3.79
CA GLY A 164 15.59 -26.66 -4.59
C GLY A 164 16.02 -25.25 -4.23
N ASP A 165 17.33 -25.08 -4.03
CA ASP A 165 17.94 -23.77 -3.87
C ASP A 165 18.01 -23.07 -5.25
N GLY A 166 17.97 -21.76 -5.27
CA GLY A 166 18.09 -20.95 -6.48
C GLY A 166 17.35 -19.62 -6.42
N VAL A 167 17.54 -18.84 -7.48
CA VAL A 167 16.84 -17.57 -7.67
C VAL A 167 15.70 -17.74 -8.66
N PHE A 168 14.55 -17.17 -8.32
CA PHE A 168 13.31 -17.25 -9.09
C PHE A 168 12.81 -15.85 -9.42
N LEU A 169 12.31 -15.64 -10.62
CA LEU A 169 11.49 -14.49 -10.97
C LEU A 169 10.03 -14.92 -10.94
N VAL A 170 9.24 -14.32 -10.07
CA VAL A 170 7.77 -14.47 -10.07
C VAL A 170 7.19 -13.40 -10.96
N PHE A 171 6.36 -13.84 -11.91
CA PHE A 171 5.64 -12.97 -12.84
C PHE A 171 4.15 -13.21 -12.63
N ASP A 172 3.55 -12.42 -11.76
CA ASP A 172 2.13 -12.53 -11.40
C ASP A 172 1.32 -11.50 -12.21
N LEU A 173 0.70 -11.98 -13.29
CA LEU A 173 -0.19 -11.18 -14.11
C LEU A 173 -1.63 -11.52 -13.79
N GLY A 174 -2.23 -10.72 -12.93
CA GLY A 174 -3.61 -10.85 -12.50
C GLY A 174 -4.64 -10.28 -13.49
N GLY A 175 -5.87 -10.11 -12.99
CA GLY A 175 -6.92 -9.45 -13.77
C GLY A 175 -6.73 -7.94 -13.88
N GLY A 176 -5.98 -7.32 -12.97
CA GLY A 176 -5.85 -5.88 -12.87
C GLY A 176 -4.46 -5.33 -12.68
N THR A 177 -3.53 -6.13 -12.19
CA THR A 177 -2.16 -5.72 -11.85
C THR A 177 -1.17 -6.74 -12.38
N LEU A 178 0.05 -6.27 -12.59
CA LEU A 178 1.23 -7.09 -12.74
C LEU A 178 2.11 -6.89 -11.49
N ASP A 179 2.41 -7.96 -10.80
CA ASP A 179 3.36 -7.98 -9.70
C ASP A 179 4.58 -8.85 -10.08
N ILE A 180 5.77 -8.30 -9.87
CA ILE A 180 7.04 -8.97 -10.17
C ILE A 180 7.85 -9.05 -8.90
N ALA A 181 8.46 -10.21 -8.66
CA ALA A 181 9.36 -10.38 -7.54
C ALA A 181 10.55 -11.25 -7.90
N ILE A 182 11.69 -10.90 -7.34
CA ILE A 182 12.90 -11.73 -7.38
C ILE A 182 13.06 -12.34 -5.99
N ALA A 183 13.07 -13.65 -5.92
CA ALA A 183 13.21 -14.38 -4.67
C ALA A 183 14.34 -15.39 -4.75
N GLU A 184 15.07 -15.52 -3.65
CA GLU A 184 16.09 -16.54 -3.48
C GLU A 184 15.63 -17.58 -2.47
N SER A 185 15.90 -18.84 -2.74
CA SER A 185 15.69 -19.93 -1.81
C SER A 185 17.01 -20.61 -1.49
N ILE A 186 17.31 -20.73 -0.18
CA ILE A 186 18.46 -21.46 0.33
C ILE A 186 18.01 -22.36 1.48
N SER A 187 18.09 -23.69 1.29
CA SER A 187 17.78 -24.67 2.33
C SER A 187 16.38 -24.52 2.95
N GLY A 188 15.38 -24.17 2.11
CA GLY A 188 14.00 -23.97 2.55
C GLY A 188 13.71 -22.61 3.19
N ARG A 189 14.69 -21.70 3.17
CA ARG A 189 14.50 -20.29 3.55
C ARG A 189 14.31 -19.46 2.28
N VAL A 190 13.27 -18.67 2.27
CA VAL A 190 12.94 -17.78 1.16
C VAL A 190 13.25 -16.36 1.56
N SER A 191 14.07 -15.70 0.76
CA SER A 191 14.36 -14.26 0.88
C SER A 191 13.87 -13.56 -0.38
N LEU A 192 13.08 -12.54 -0.24
CA LEU A 192 12.70 -11.68 -1.34
C LEU A 192 13.82 -10.66 -1.53
N LEU A 193 14.40 -10.60 -2.74
CA LEU A 193 15.53 -9.71 -3.03
C LEU A 193 15.06 -8.35 -3.54
N ALA A 194 14.05 -8.36 -4.41
CA ALA A 194 13.43 -7.14 -4.92
C ALA A 194 12.00 -7.44 -5.38
N HIS A 195 11.20 -6.40 -5.48
CA HIS A 195 9.89 -6.47 -6.10
C HIS A 195 9.63 -5.22 -6.93
N GLY A 196 8.72 -5.34 -7.88
CA GLY A 196 8.24 -4.28 -8.74
C GLY A 196 6.89 -4.67 -9.29
N GLY A 197 6.35 -3.86 -10.19
CA GLY A 197 5.08 -4.17 -10.83
C GLY A 197 4.53 -2.98 -11.59
N VAL A 198 3.44 -3.21 -12.30
CA VAL A 198 2.71 -2.20 -13.06
C VAL A 198 1.26 -2.24 -12.61
N ALA A 199 0.79 -1.13 -12.09
CA ALA A 199 -0.63 -0.94 -11.87
C ALA A 199 -1.35 -0.86 -13.23
N MET A 200 -2.58 -1.34 -13.30
CA MET A 200 -3.37 -1.31 -14.53
C MET A 200 -2.71 -2.03 -15.73
N CYS A 201 -2.03 -3.14 -15.44
CA CYS A 201 -1.53 -4.09 -16.42
C CYS A 201 -2.07 -5.48 -16.06
N GLY A 202 -3.11 -5.93 -16.75
CA GLY A 202 -3.73 -7.21 -16.44
C GLY A 202 -4.72 -7.66 -17.50
N GLY A 203 -5.43 -8.75 -17.21
CA GLY A 203 -6.40 -9.34 -18.12
C GLY A 203 -7.52 -8.40 -18.52
N ALA A 204 -7.94 -7.51 -17.62
CA ALA A 204 -8.98 -6.52 -17.89
C ALA A 204 -8.54 -5.43 -18.88
N ASP A 205 -7.25 -5.11 -18.90
CA ASP A 205 -6.69 -4.14 -19.85
C ASP A 205 -6.62 -4.74 -21.25
N PHE A 206 -6.38 -6.06 -21.34
CA PHE A 206 -6.47 -6.80 -22.61
C PHE A 206 -7.92 -6.81 -23.15
N ASP A 207 -8.91 -7.02 -22.26
CA ASP A 207 -10.34 -6.97 -22.64
C ASP A 207 -10.72 -5.59 -23.15
N ARG A 208 -10.23 -4.55 -22.48
CA ARG A 208 -10.45 -3.16 -22.88
C ARG A 208 -9.81 -2.85 -24.24
N SER A 209 -8.61 -3.37 -24.51
CA SER A 209 -7.96 -3.22 -25.80
C SER A 209 -8.77 -3.84 -26.94
N ILE A 210 -9.40 -5.00 -26.71
CA ILE A 210 -10.32 -5.61 -27.68
C ILE A 210 -11.55 -4.73 -27.87
N LEU A 211 -12.16 -4.25 -26.78
CA LEU A 211 -13.33 -3.39 -26.82
C LEU A 211 -13.07 -2.11 -27.61
N ASP A 212 -11.97 -1.42 -27.31
CA ASP A 212 -11.68 -0.10 -27.84
C ASP A 212 -11.21 -0.15 -29.30
N ASN A 213 -10.40 -1.15 -29.67
CA ASN A 213 -9.77 -1.21 -30.98
C ASN A 213 -10.50 -2.11 -32.01
N ILE A 214 -11.37 -3.02 -31.55
CA ILE A 214 -12.11 -3.92 -32.44
C ILE A 214 -13.62 -3.68 -32.33
N VAL A 215 -14.18 -3.78 -31.12
CA VAL A 215 -15.65 -3.81 -30.95
C VAL A 215 -16.27 -2.44 -31.18
N LYS A 216 -15.75 -1.38 -30.54
CA LYS A 216 -16.27 -0.01 -30.72
C LYS A 216 -16.22 0.47 -32.19
N PRO A 217 -15.09 0.31 -32.92
CA PRO A 217 -15.01 0.67 -34.34
C PRO A 217 -16.01 -0.12 -35.19
N TRP A 218 -16.15 -1.44 -34.95
CA TRP A 218 -17.11 -2.27 -35.68
C TRP A 218 -18.55 -1.82 -35.44
N LEU A 219 -18.95 -1.56 -34.18
CA LEU A 219 -20.24 -1.05 -33.81
C LEU A 219 -20.57 0.28 -34.52
N LYS A 220 -19.63 1.24 -34.45
CA LYS A 220 -19.81 2.56 -35.10
C LYS A 220 -19.87 2.48 -36.62
N ASN A 221 -19.24 1.49 -37.23
CA ASN A 221 -19.25 1.29 -38.67
C ASN A 221 -20.56 0.62 -39.15
N LYS A 222 -21.13 -0.23 -38.30
CA LYS A 222 -22.31 -1.05 -38.66
C LYS A 222 -23.66 -0.39 -38.31
N PHE A 223 -23.70 0.32 -37.17
CA PHE A 223 -24.91 0.91 -36.62
C PHE A 223 -24.79 2.43 -36.51
N LYS A 224 -25.96 3.09 -36.59
CA LYS A 224 -26.02 4.55 -36.40
C LYS A 224 -26.01 4.89 -34.91
N LEU A 225 -24.78 5.11 -34.38
CA LEU A 225 -24.54 5.36 -32.97
C LEU A 225 -23.99 6.77 -32.76
N PRO A 226 -24.19 7.39 -31.57
CA PRO A 226 -23.58 8.67 -31.24
C PRO A 226 -22.07 8.53 -31.11
N ASP A 227 -21.36 9.65 -31.26
CA ASP A 227 -19.92 9.69 -31.16
C ASP A 227 -19.43 9.27 -29.76
N ASP A 228 -20.14 9.70 -28.72
CA ASP A 228 -19.87 9.31 -27.35
C ASP A 228 -20.90 8.28 -26.83
N LEU A 229 -20.44 7.04 -26.71
CA LEU A 229 -21.26 5.93 -26.21
C LEU A 229 -21.33 5.89 -24.68
N THR A 230 -20.60 6.76 -23.98
CA THR A 230 -20.48 6.74 -22.51
C THR A 230 -21.50 7.65 -21.82
N VAL A 231 -22.07 8.61 -22.52
CA VAL A 231 -23.04 9.58 -21.97
C VAL A 231 -24.41 8.93 -21.73
N ASN A 232 -24.89 8.12 -22.68
CA ASN A 232 -26.23 7.52 -22.59
C ASN A 232 -26.19 6.18 -21.81
N PRO A 233 -26.99 6.01 -20.73
CA PRO A 233 -27.03 4.77 -19.95
C PRO A 233 -27.30 3.51 -20.80
N LYS A 234 -28.10 3.63 -21.87
CA LYS A 234 -28.41 2.56 -22.84
C LYS A 234 -27.13 2.04 -23.49
N PHE A 235 -26.27 2.93 -24.00
CA PHE A 235 -25.03 2.54 -24.65
C PHE A 235 -23.93 2.14 -23.65
N LYS A 236 -23.95 2.69 -22.44
CA LYS A 236 -23.09 2.17 -21.33
C LYS A 236 -23.37 0.69 -21.07
N ALA A 237 -24.62 0.27 -20.99
CA ALA A 237 -24.98 -1.13 -20.82
C ALA A 237 -24.48 -1.99 -22.01
N MET A 238 -24.65 -1.50 -23.25
CA MET A 238 -24.10 -2.16 -24.44
C MET A 238 -22.56 -2.37 -24.34
N LEU A 239 -21.82 -1.33 -23.97
CA LEU A 239 -20.35 -1.43 -23.81
C LEU A 239 -19.95 -2.47 -22.74
N ARG A 240 -20.70 -2.57 -21.64
CA ARG A 240 -20.44 -3.58 -20.59
C ARG A 240 -20.70 -5.01 -21.08
N HIS A 241 -21.78 -5.23 -21.82
CA HIS A 241 -22.05 -6.52 -22.49
C HIS A 241 -20.94 -6.87 -23.49
N SER A 242 -20.52 -5.87 -24.27
CA SER A 242 -19.44 -6.01 -25.24
C SER A 242 -18.11 -6.36 -24.59
N LEU A 243 -17.80 -5.72 -23.46
CA LEU A 243 -16.58 -6.00 -22.68
C LEU A 243 -16.56 -7.44 -22.15
N TYR A 244 -17.69 -7.92 -21.62
CA TYR A 244 -17.83 -9.33 -21.21
C TYR A 244 -17.63 -10.29 -22.38
N ALA A 245 -18.23 -10.00 -23.54
CA ALA A 245 -18.06 -10.83 -24.74
C ALA A 245 -16.60 -10.84 -25.23
N ALA A 246 -15.90 -9.69 -25.13
CA ALA A 246 -14.49 -9.57 -25.44
C ALA A 246 -13.62 -10.42 -24.49
N GLU A 247 -13.90 -10.40 -23.19
CA GLU A 247 -13.22 -11.24 -22.20
C GLU A 247 -13.42 -12.73 -22.50
N GLN A 248 -14.65 -13.16 -22.79
CA GLN A 248 -14.92 -14.54 -23.17
C GLN A 248 -14.19 -14.96 -24.46
N ALA A 249 -14.08 -14.04 -25.41
CA ALA A 249 -13.31 -14.28 -26.64
C ALA A 249 -11.82 -14.40 -26.35
N LYS A 250 -11.23 -13.52 -25.54
CA LYS A 250 -9.84 -13.61 -25.07
C LYS A 250 -9.55 -14.96 -24.42
N ILE A 251 -10.43 -15.41 -23.50
CA ILE A 251 -10.27 -16.72 -22.83
C ILE A 251 -10.27 -17.86 -23.86
N ARG A 252 -11.19 -17.85 -24.86
CA ARG A 252 -11.25 -18.89 -25.89
C ARG A 252 -10.00 -18.88 -26.78
N LEU A 253 -9.43 -17.71 -27.11
CA LEU A 253 -8.20 -17.57 -27.90
C LEU A 253 -6.97 -18.15 -27.21
N SER A 254 -7.00 -18.40 -25.90
CA SER A 254 -5.92 -19.12 -25.22
C SER A 254 -5.75 -20.55 -25.73
N SER A 255 -6.83 -21.16 -26.26
CA SER A 255 -6.87 -22.53 -26.76
C SER A 255 -7.21 -22.64 -28.25
N LYS A 256 -7.77 -21.60 -28.89
CA LYS A 256 -8.21 -21.59 -30.29
C LYS A 256 -7.45 -20.54 -31.08
N GLU A 257 -7.31 -20.76 -32.41
CA GLU A 257 -6.67 -19.78 -33.31
C GLU A 257 -7.63 -18.61 -33.63
N GLU A 258 -8.94 -18.87 -33.65
CA GLU A 258 -9.96 -17.88 -33.92
C GLU A 258 -11.21 -18.12 -33.07
N THR A 259 -11.99 -17.07 -32.82
CA THR A 259 -13.29 -17.15 -32.15
C THR A 259 -14.16 -15.99 -32.60
N VAL A 260 -15.43 -16.01 -32.19
CA VAL A 260 -16.39 -14.94 -32.46
C VAL A 260 -16.74 -14.23 -31.18
N ILE A 261 -16.64 -12.89 -31.19
CA ILE A 261 -17.20 -12.02 -30.16
C ILE A 261 -18.69 -11.88 -30.51
N THR A 262 -19.56 -12.55 -29.75
CA THR A 262 -20.97 -12.57 -30.05
C THR A 262 -21.81 -12.18 -28.84
N VAL A 263 -22.80 -11.31 -29.12
CA VAL A 263 -23.93 -11.04 -28.23
C VAL A 263 -25.17 -11.02 -29.14
N PRO A 264 -25.96 -12.11 -29.13
CA PRO A 264 -26.99 -12.31 -30.15
C PRO A 264 -28.15 -11.33 -30.04
N ASP A 265 -28.46 -10.85 -28.86
CA ASP A 265 -29.54 -9.91 -28.60
C ASP A 265 -29.20 -9.01 -27.41
N LEU A 266 -28.97 -7.74 -27.71
CA LEU A 266 -28.73 -6.71 -26.71
C LEU A 266 -29.99 -6.06 -26.19
N ASN A 267 -31.17 -6.42 -26.79
CA ASN A 267 -32.45 -5.76 -26.55
C ASN A 267 -32.37 -4.23 -26.71
N MET A 268 -31.62 -3.78 -27.68
CA MET A 268 -31.34 -2.37 -27.95
C MET A 268 -31.36 -2.09 -29.43
N THR A 269 -31.87 -0.92 -29.80
CA THR A 269 -31.86 -0.42 -31.18
C THR A 269 -30.90 0.75 -31.30
N ASP A 270 -30.37 0.95 -32.49
CA ASP A 270 -29.60 2.16 -32.84
C ASP A 270 -30.53 3.38 -33.04
N ASP A 271 -29.97 4.51 -33.46
CA ASP A 271 -30.74 5.75 -33.72
C ASP A 271 -31.64 5.65 -34.97
N SER A 272 -31.46 4.63 -35.80
CA SER A 272 -32.36 4.34 -36.93
C SER A 272 -33.47 3.32 -36.62
N GLY A 273 -33.44 2.68 -35.43
CA GLY A 273 -34.36 1.65 -35.00
C GLY A 273 -33.93 0.23 -35.38
N GLU A 274 -32.69 0.01 -35.83
CA GLU A 274 -32.12 -1.30 -36.13
C GLU A 274 -31.63 -1.97 -34.83
N ASP A 275 -31.94 -3.28 -34.69
CA ASP A 275 -31.51 -4.05 -33.52
C ASP A 275 -29.99 -4.21 -33.51
N ILE A 276 -29.36 -3.86 -32.38
CA ILE A 276 -27.90 -3.94 -32.19
C ILE A 276 -27.51 -5.34 -31.73
N TYR A 277 -26.54 -5.93 -32.42
CA TYR A 277 -25.92 -7.22 -32.07
C TYR A 277 -24.42 -7.18 -32.25
N LEU A 278 -23.68 -8.16 -31.75
CA LEU A 278 -22.30 -8.39 -32.03
C LEU A 278 -22.10 -9.72 -32.72
N ASP A 279 -21.29 -9.69 -33.79
CA ASP A 279 -20.89 -10.85 -34.56
C ASP A 279 -19.53 -10.52 -35.24
N ILE A 280 -18.46 -10.61 -34.43
CA ILE A 280 -17.14 -10.16 -34.84
C ILE A 280 -16.15 -11.33 -34.72
N THR A 281 -15.60 -11.78 -35.81
CA THR A 281 -14.50 -12.76 -35.79
C THR A 281 -13.22 -12.07 -35.33
N ILE A 282 -12.55 -12.68 -34.36
CA ILE A 282 -11.25 -12.24 -33.84
C ILE A 282 -10.28 -13.43 -33.84
N THR A 283 -9.05 -13.18 -34.27
CA THR A 283 -8.00 -14.18 -34.31
C THR A 283 -6.98 -14.00 -33.18
N ARG A 284 -6.19 -15.05 -32.94
CA ARG A 284 -5.06 -14.98 -32.01
C ARG A 284 -4.03 -13.93 -32.45
N SER A 285 -3.85 -13.74 -33.75
CA SER A 285 -2.96 -12.72 -34.30
C SER A 285 -3.42 -11.30 -33.96
N ASP A 286 -4.74 -11.05 -34.04
CA ASP A 286 -5.31 -9.76 -33.65
C ASP A 286 -5.06 -9.48 -32.17
N LEU A 287 -5.34 -10.48 -31.31
CA LEU A 287 -5.09 -10.35 -29.87
C LEU A 287 -3.60 -10.09 -29.58
N ASN A 288 -2.69 -10.82 -30.23
CA ASN A 288 -1.25 -10.63 -30.05
C ASN A 288 -0.81 -9.21 -30.37
N GLY A 289 -1.34 -8.62 -31.44
CA GLY A 289 -1.06 -7.23 -31.82
C GLY A 289 -1.58 -6.23 -30.78
N LEU A 290 -2.80 -6.46 -30.28
CA LEU A 290 -3.44 -5.56 -29.32
C LEU A 290 -2.76 -5.53 -27.92
N ILE A 291 -2.15 -6.63 -27.51
CA ILE A 291 -1.53 -6.74 -26.18
C ILE A 291 -0.01 -6.58 -26.21
N ALA A 292 0.59 -6.36 -27.37
CA ALA A 292 2.03 -6.30 -27.56
C ALA A 292 2.69 -5.26 -26.64
N ASP A 293 2.18 -4.04 -26.66
CA ASP A 293 2.73 -2.93 -25.86
C ASP A 293 2.65 -3.21 -24.36
N LYS A 294 1.54 -3.82 -23.90
CA LYS A 294 1.39 -4.21 -22.49
C LYS A 294 2.34 -5.33 -22.08
N ILE A 295 2.65 -6.25 -22.99
CA ILE A 295 3.68 -7.27 -22.75
C ILE A 295 5.06 -6.61 -22.66
N ASP A 296 5.37 -5.65 -23.53
CA ASP A 296 6.65 -4.93 -23.50
C ASP A 296 6.81 -4.10 -22.22
N GLU A 297 5.75 -3.42 -21.77
CA GLU A 297 5.72 -2.74 -20.48
C GLU A 297 6.00 -3.72 -19.33
N SER A 298 5.41 -4.91 -19.36
CA SER A 298 5.61 -5.94 -18.35
C SER A 298 7.04 -6.51 -18.33
N ILE A 299 7.66 -6.66 -19.50
CA ILE A 299 9.06 -7.12 -19.64
C ILE A 299 10.02 -6.06 -19.09
N ASN A 300 9.77 -4.79 -19.38
CA ASN A 300 10.58 -3.69 -18.86
C ASN A 300 10.50 -3.61 -17.32
N ALA A 301 9.32 -3.75 -16.74
CA ALA A 301 9.15 -3.83 -15.28
C ALA A 301 9.93 -5.02 -14.68
N ALA A 302 10.00 -6.15 -15.39
CA ALA A 302 10.80 -7.30 -14.95
C ALA A 302 12.31 -7.00 -14.99
N ARG A 303 12.80 -6.31 -16.02
CA ARG A 303 14.20 -5.86 -16.14
C ARG A 303 14.55 -4.89 -15.02
N GLU A 304 13.72 -3.88 -14.77
CA GLU A 304 13.91 -2.93 -13.67
C GLU A 304 13.94 -3.62 -12.30
N THR A 305 13.11 -4.65 -12.10
CA THR A 305 13.11 -5.41 -10.85
C THR A 305 14.39 -6.25 -10.69
N LEU A 306 14.92 -6.81 -11.78
CA LEU A 306 16.23 -7.47 -11.78
C LEU A 306 17.35 -6.50 -11.42
N ASP A 307 17.35 -5.32 -12.02
CA ASP A 307 18.34 -4.26 -11.75
C ASP A 307 18.28 -3.81 -10.27
N LYS A 308 17.09 -3.65 -9.70
CA LYS A 308 16.89 -3.38 -8.27
C LYS A 308 17.49 -4.47 -7.37
N ALA A 309 17.40 -5.74 -7.80
CA ALA A 309 18.02 -6.85 -7.10
C ALA A 309 19.54 -6.94 -7.28
N GLY A 310 20.11 -6.15 -8.20
CA GLY A 310 21.52 -6.25 -8.59
C GLY A 310 21.85 -7.54 -9.35
N LEU A 311 20.87 -8.14 -10.02
CA LEU A 311 20.97 -9.42 -10.71
C LEU A 311 20.80 -9.26 -12.23
N SER A 312 21.44 -10.14 -12.96
CA SER A 312 21.22 -10.32 -14.39
C SER A 312 20.26 -11.48 -14.67
N PRO A 313 19.65 -11.57 -15.86
CA PRO A 313 18.83 -12.73 -16.25
C PRO A 313 19.52 -14.08 -16.06
N ASN A 314 20.85 -14.15 -16.24
CA ASN A 314 21.62 -15.38 -16.07
C ASN A 314 21.71 -15.89 -14.62
N ASP A 315 21.47 -15.02 -13.65
CA ASP A 315 21.47 -15.35 -12.23
C ASP A 315 20.14 -16.00 -11.80
N VAL A 316 19.11 -15.90 -12.65
CA VAL A 316 17.75 -16.41 -12.37
C VAL A 316 17.55 -17.76 -13.01
N GLY A 317 17.24 -18.75 -12.21
CA GLY A 317 17.04 -20.13 -12.66
C GLY A 317 15.76 -20.33 -13.49
N ARG A 318 14.69 -19.61 -13.18
CA ARG A 318 13.40 -19.73 -13.89
C ARG A 318 12.41 -18.61 -13.57
N ILE A 319 11.43 -18.47 -14.48
CA ILE A 319 10.24 -17.62 -14.26
C ILE A 319 9.09 -18.50 -13.76
N VAL A 320 8.48 -18.09 -12.66
CA VAL A 320 7.24 -18.67 -12.12
C VAL A 320 6.08 -17.79 -12.56
N PHE A 321 5.26 -18.28 -13.47
CA PHE A 321 4.10 -17.57 -13.96
C PHE A 321 2.88 -17.81 -13.08
N VAL A 322 2.22 -16.73 -12.67
CA VAL A 322 1.03 -16.71 -11.81
C VAL A 322 -0.03 -15.82 -12.44
N GLY A 323 -1.30 -16.06 -12.12
CA GLY A 323 -2.45 -15.32 -12.62
C GLY A 323 -3.02 -15.85 -13.93
N GLY A 324 -4.32 -15.62 -14.15
CA GLY A 324 -5.09 -16.17 -15.26
C GLY A 324 -4.53 -15.86 -16.65
N PRO A 325 -4.16 -14.61 -16.98
CA PRO A 325 -3.58 -14.26 -18.30
C PRO A 325 -2.31 -15.01 -18.65
N THR A 326 -1.55 -15.52 -17.67
CA THR A 326 -0.34 -16.29 -17.92
C THR A 326 -0.59 -17.70 -18.49
N HIS A 327 -1.86 -18.15 -18.53
CA HIS A 327 -2.24 -19.33 -19.32
C HIS A 327 -2.03 -19.11 -20.82
N TYR A 328 -2.00 -17.85 -21.28
CA TYR A 328 -1.80 -17.55 -22.69
C TYR A 328 -0.36 -17.80 -23.11
N LYS A 329 -0.16 -18.87 -23.90
CA LYS A 329 1.17 -19.38 -24.26
C LYS A 329 2.05 -18.32 -24.92
N PHE A 330 1.51 -17.51 -25.84
CA PHE A 330 2.24 -16.44 -26.53
C PHE A 330 2.88 -15.45 -25.54
N LEU A 331 2.14 -15.05 -24.52
CA LEU A 331 2.63 -14.14 -23.47
C LEU A 331 3.81 -14.77 -22.73
N ARG A 332 3.66 -16.00 -22.24
CA ARG A 332 4.73 -16.68 -21.51
C ARG A 332 5.99 -16.87 -22.36
N ASP A 333 5.80 -17.33 -23.60
CA ASP A 333 6.92 -17.59 -24.50
C ASP A 333 7.67 -16.30 -24.82
N ARG A 334 6.95 -15.17 -25.04
CA ARG A 334 7.56 -13.87 -25.31
C ARG A 334 8.33 -13.34 -24.11
N VAL A 335 7.72 -13.35 -22.91
CA VAL A 335 8.38 -12.92 -21.67
C VAL A 335 9.63 -13.76 -21.41
N ALA A 336 9.54 -15.08 -21.50
CA ALA A 336 10.67 -15.99 -21.26
C ALA A 336 11.80 -15.78 -22.29
N SER A 337 11.45 -15.63 -23.57
CA SER A 337 12.41 -15.39 -24.67
C SER A 337 13.13 -14.04 -24.53
N GLU A 338 12.37 -12.97 -24.24
CA GLU A 338 12.90 -11.60 -24.12
C GLU A 338 13.77 -11.38 -22.88
N LEU A 339 13.46 -12.10 -21.79
CA LEU A 339 14.28 -12.11 -20.58
C LEU A 339 15.41 -13.16 -20.64
N CYS A 340 15.39 -14.08 -21.62
CA CYS A 340 16.33 -15.21 -21.69
C CYS A 340 16.32 -16.10 -20.43
N ILE A 341 15.15 -16.26 -19.78
CA ILE A 341 14.99 -17.07 -18.56
C ILE A 341 13.95 -18.18 -18.83
N GLU A 342 14.23 -19.41 -18.38
CA GLU A 342 13.34 -20.55 -18.56
C GLU A 342 11.98 -20.38 -17.84
N ALA A 343 10.88 -20.67 -18.54
CA ALA A 343 9.53 -20.65 -17.97
C ALA A 343 9.26 -21.91 -17.13
N SER A 344 8.86 -21.75 -15.87
CA SER A 344 8.39 -22.87 -15.05
C SER A 344 6.90 -23.15 -15.29
N THR A 345 6.55 -24.44 -15.35
CA THR A 345 5.15 -24.91 -15.50
C THR A 345 4.70 -25.76 -14.30
N GLU A 346 5.41 -25.66 -13.17
CA GLU A 346 5.26 -26.57 -12.03
C GLU A 346 4.09 -26.25 -11.12
N VAL A 347 3.64 -25.00 -11.10
CA VAL A 347 2.51 -24.55 -10.26
C VAL A 347 1.29 -24.25 -11.11
N ASN A 348 0.11 -24.42 -10.52
CA ASN A 348 -1.13 -23.92 -11.13
C ASN A 348 -1.20 -22.40 -10.97
N PRO A 349 -1.15 -21.61 -12.05
CA PRO A 349 -1.15 -20.15 -11.97
C PRO A 349 -2.34 -19.56 -11.24
N MET A 350 -3.48 -20.26 -11.18
CA MET A 350 -4.71 -19.78 -10.56
C MET A 350 -4.79 -20.03 -9.05
N THR A 351 -4.01 -20.94 -8.49
CA THR A 351 -4.12 -21.35 -7.09
C THR A 351 -2.83 -21.21 -6.30
N ALA A 352 -1.71 -20.99 -6.99
CA ALA A 352 -0.37 -20.92 -6.39
C ALA A 352 -0.29 -19.91 -5.23
N VAL A 353 -0.93 -18.75 -5.38
CA VAL A 353 -0.95 -17.69 -4.36
C VAL A 353 -1.68 -18.15 -3.08
N ALA A 354 -2.88 -18.73 -3.22
CA ALA A 354 -3.64 -19.25 -2.07
C ALA A 354 -2.92 -20.42 -1.39
N GLU A 355 -2.31 -21.32 -2.18
CA GLU A 355 -1.52 -22.43 -1.67
C GLU A 355 -0.31 -21.96 -0.87
N GLY A 356 0.47 -21.04 -1.42
CA GLY A 356 1.62 -20.47 -0.75
C GLY A 356 1.27 -19.67 0.50
N ALA A 357 0.16 -18.93 0.48
CA ALA A 357 -0.37 -18.24 1.65
C ALA A 357 -0.72 -19.21 2.79
N ALA A 358 -1.31 -20.39 2.48
CA ALA A 358 -1.60 -21.42 3.47
C ALA A 358 -0.31 -22.01 4.06
N VAL A 359 0.72 -22.25 3.23
CA VAL A 359 2.03 -22.73 3.69
C VAL A 359 2.71 -21.69 4.57
N PHE A 360 2.66 -20.42 4.20
CA PHE A 360 3.21 -19.33 5.00
C PHE A 360 2.50 -19.18 6.35
N ALA A 361 1.18 -19.36 6.39
CA ALA A 361 0.41 -19.29 7.62
C ALA A 361 0.93 -20.24 8.72
N GLU A 362 1.54 -21.36 8.35
CA GLU A 362 2.23 -22.25 9.28
C GLU A 362 3.44 -21.58 9.94
N SER A 363 4.16 -20.72 9.23
CA SER A 363 5.38 -20.05 9.73
C SER A 363 5.10 -18.95 10.76
N ILE A 364 3.84 -18.51 10.91
CA ILE A 364 3.43 -17.44 11.82
C ILE A 364 3.17 -18.01 13.23
N ASP A 365 3.67 -17.29 14.25
CA ASP A 365 3.31 -17.58 15.63
C ASP A 365 1.97 -16.89 16.02
N TRP A 366 0.89 -17.60 15.81
CA TRP A 366 -0.47 -17.14 16.09
C TRP A 366 -0.76 -16.94 17.60
N GLY A 367 0.05 -17.51 18.48
CA GLY A 367 -0.08 -17.33 19.93
C GLY A 367 0.39 -15.97 20.41
N SER A 368 1.41 -15.40 19.75
CA SER A 368 1.94 -14.05 20.05
C SER A 368 1.12 -12.94 19.40
N GLN A 369 0.31 -13.23 18.37
CA GLN A 369 -0.55 -12.25 17.71
C GLN A 369 -1.61 -11.61 18.61
N SER A 370 -2.08 -12.33 19.65
CA SER A 370 -3.02 -11.76 20.63
C SER A 370 -2.44 -10.51 21.35
N ARG A 371 -1.14 -10.27 21.22
CA ARG A 371 -0.40 -9.12 21.76
C ARG A 371 0.17 -8.19 20.68
N GLY A 372 -0.29 -8.30 19.43
CA GLY A 372 0.19 -7.47 18.31
C GLY A 372 1.61 -7.77 17.83
N ARG A 373 2.19 -8.93 18.17
CA ARG A 373 3.56 -9.30 17.78
C ARG A 373 3.58 -10.54 16.90
N LYS A 374 4.05 -10.37 15.66
CA LYS A 374 4.49 -11.48 14.81
C LYS A 374 5.96 -11.71 15.06
N SER A 375 6.38 -12.88 15.50
CA SER A 375 7.79 -13.21 15.65
C SER A 375 8.03 -14.67 15.28
N THR A 376 8.88 -14.90 14.29
CA THR A 376 9.49 -16.21 14.05
C THR A 376 10.57 -16.52 15.10
N ARG A 377 10.95 -15.53 15.92
CA ARG A 377 11.90 -15.69 17.03
C ARG A 377 11.14 -15.90 18.32
N GLY A 378 11.29 -17.07 18.89
CA GLY A 378 10.81 -17.38 20.22
C GLY A 378 11.77 -16.85 21.26
N ALA A 379 11.23 -16.35 22.36
CA ALA A 379 12.00 -16.01 23.55
C ALA A 379 11.17 -16.39 24.79
N ILE A 380 11.80 -17.06 25.74
CA ILE A 380 11.25 -17.23 27.08
C ILE A 380 12.09 -16.45 28.06
N SER A 381 11.43 -15.74 28.98
CA SER A 381 12.08 -15.10 30.12
C SER A 381 11.89 -15.98 31.34
N ALA A 382 12.97 -16.38 31.96
CA ALA A 382 12.93 -17.29 33.06
C ALA A 382 12.36 -16.70 34.36
N GLY A 383 11.99 -15.42 34.40
CA GLY A 383 11.32 -14.73 35.51
C GLY A 383 11.88 -15.11 36.90
N GLY A 384 11.88 -14.21 37.85
CA GLY A 384 12.37 -14.47 39.20
C GLY A 384 13.60 -13.64 39.56
N LYS A 385 14.49 -14.17 40.43
CA LYS A 385 15.67 -13.43 40.91
C LYS A 385 16.76 -13.20 39.86
N PHE A 386 16.59 -13.77 38.63
CA PHE A 386 17.62 -13.75 37.57
C PHE A 386 17.01 -13.23 36.29
N ASP A 387 17.69 -12.32 35.60
CA ASP A 387 17.35 -11.89 34.26
C ASP A 387 17.97 -12.89 33.26
N LEU A 388 17.31 -14.05 33.13
CA LEU A 388 17.70 -15.15 32.27
C LEU A 388 16.64 -15.36 31.20
N GLY A 389 17.08 -15.36 29.94
CA GLY A 389 16.25 -15.63 28.79
C GLY A 389 16.83 -16.69 27.87
N PHE A 390 15.97 -17.33 27.09
CA PHE A 390 16.34 -18.28 26.03
C PHE A 390 15.74 -17.81 24.72
N ASN A 391 16.61 -17.53 23.73
CA ASN A 391 16.20 -17.11 22.40
C ASN A 391 16.37 -18.27 21.42
N TYR A 392 15.41 -18.45 20.54
CA TYR A 392 15.41 -19.50 19.53
C TYR A 392 14.57 -19.09 18.33
N VAL A 393 14.78 -19.77 17.19
CA VAL A 393 13.84 -19.66 16.05
C VAL A 393 12.67 -20.57 16.34
N ALA A 394 11.50 -20.00 16.53
CA ALA A 394 10.31 -20.77 16.95
C ALA A 394 9.77 -21.69 15.84
N ARG A 395 10.09 -21.40 14.56
CA ARG A 395 9.55 -22.12 13.39
C ARG A 395 10.60 -22.31 12.29
N PRO A 396 11.67 -23.08 12.54
CA PRO A 396 12.69 -23.34 11.53
C PRO A 396 12.21 -24.36 10.47
N PRO A 397 12.64 -24.25 9.21
CA PRO A 397 12.31 -25.21 8.15
C PRO A 397 13.15 -26.50 8.24
N GLY A 398 14.25 -26.46 8.96
CA GLY A 398 15.15 -27.60 9.12
C GLY A 398 14.80 -28.53 10.25
N SER A 399 15.45 -29.70 10.27
CA SER A 399 15.33 -30.70 11.37
C SER A 399 16.15 -30.35 12.61
N ARG A 400 16.84 -29.19 12.64
CA ARG A 400 17.68 -28.72 13.75
C ARG A 400 17.35 -27.29 14.10
N ALA A 401 17.43 -26.97 15.38
CA ALA A 401 17.28 -25.60 15.88
C ALA A 401 18.32 -25.31 16.95
N LYS A 402 18.63 -24.01 17.14
CA LYS A 402 19.55 -23.54 18.18
C LYS A 402 18.77 -22.78 19.24
N ILE A 403 19.05 -23.08 20.50
CA ILE A 403 18.57 -22.35 21.68
C ILE A 403 19.74 -21.59 22.24
N LEU A 404 19.63 -20.26 22.29
CA LEU A 404 20.66 -19.33 22.73
C LEU A 404 20.31 -18.78 24.10
N VAL A 405 21.25 -18.84 25.04
CA VAL A 405 21.14 -18.22 26.37
C VAL A 405 21.36 -16.74 26.29
N LYS A 406 20.48 -15.94 26.91
CA LYS A 406 20.67 -14.53 27.19
C LYS A 406 20.68 -14.25 28.69
N LEU A 407 21.72 -13.61 29.19
CA LEU A 407 21.86 -13.21 30.58
C LEU A 407 21.85 -11.68 30.68
N GLY A 408 20.91 -11.11 31.45
CA GLY A 408 20.90 -9.72 31.84
C GLY A 408 21.17 -9.63 33.37
N GLY A 409 22.26 -9.03 33.76
CA GLY A 409 22.57 -8.81 35.17
C GLY A 409 23.51 -9.83 35.82
N THR A 410 23.42 -10.03 37.15
CA THR A 410 24.37 -10.83 37.94
C THR A 410 24.25 -12.33 37.63
N VAL A 411 25.33 -12.92 37.15
CA VAL A 411 25.42 -14.35 36.81
C VAL A 411 25.66 -15.19 38.04
N LEU A 412 24.96 -16.32 38.17
CA LEU A 412 25.35 -17.38 39.15
C LEU A 412 26.65 -18.01 38.67
N ALA A 413 27.75 -17.67 39.33
CA ALA A 413 29.06 -18.28 39.02
C ALA A 413 28.95 -19.81 39.21
N GLY A 414 29.35 -20.58 38.19
CA GLY A 414 29.32 -22.05 38.21
C GLY A 414 27.94 -22.69 37.94
N ALA A 415 26.94 -21.91 37.58
CA ALA A 415 25.64 -22.44 37.20
C ALA A 415 25.65 -23.18 35.85
N GLU A 416 24.77 -24.16 35.71
CA GLU A 416 24.59 -24.99 34.50
C GLU A 416 23.13 -25.00 34.06
N PHE A 417 22.89 -25.29 32.78
CA PHE A 417 21.55 -25.56 32.27
C PHE A 417 21.51 -26.82 31.43
N GLN A 418 20.33 -27.39 31.27
CA GLN A 418 20.06 -28.59 30.51
C GLN A 418 18.76 -28.42 29.75
N VAL A 419 18.70 -28.93 28.54
CA VAL A 419 17.50 -28.91 27.69
C VAL A 419 17.11 -30.36 27.37
N ASP A 420 15.88 -30.73 27.70
CA ASP A 420 15.35 -32.09 27.46
C ASP A 420 14.20 -32.01 26.45
N SER A 421 14.20 -32.92 25.49
CA SER A 421 13.06 -33.10 24.57
C SER A 421 11.98 -33.92 25.23
N LEU A 422 10.79 -33.34 25.37
CA LEU A 422 9.63 -34.05 25.91
C LEU A 422 9.02 -35.04 24.91
N ASP A 423 9.34 -34.91 23.63
CA ASP A 423 8.83 -35.80 22.58
C ASP A 423 9.69 -37.06 22.40
N THR A 424 11.00 -36.97 22.60
CA THR A 424 11.93 -38.09 22.32
C THR A 424 12.69 -38.59 23.55
N GLY A 425 12.62 -37.86 24.67
CA GLY A 425 13.43 -38.12 25.83
C GLY A 425 14.92 -37.79 25.68
N TRP A 426 15.32 -37.12 24.58
CA TRP A 426 16.68 -36.66 24.39
C TRP A 426 17.03 -35.56 25.40
N THR A 427 18.27 -35.56 25.87
CA THR A 427 18.82 -34.54 26.78
C THR A 427 20.12 -33.97 26.25
N SER A 428 20.33 -32.65 26.42
CA SER A 428 21.60 -32.01 26.11
C SER A 428 22.72 -32.38 27.08
N GLY A 429 22.38 -32.98 28.22
CA GLY A 429 23.26 -32.98 29.40
C GLY A 429 23.43 -31.55 29.97
N ARG A 430 24.23 -31.45 31.03
CA ARG A 430 24.51 -30.17 31.71
C ARG A 430 25.56 -29.38 30.95
N VAL A 431 25.23 -28.12 30.63
CA VAL A 431 26.11 -27.18 29.94
C VAL A 431 26.26 -25.93 30.80
N ALA A 432 27.46 -25.35 30.85
CA ALA A 432 27.73 -24.15 31.63
C ALA A 432 26.81 -22.98 31.20
N LEU A 433 26.16 -22.35 32.16
CA LEU A 433 25.28 -21.22 31.96
C LEU A 433 26.11 -19.95 31.74
N LYS A 434 26.29 -19.55 30.48
CA LYS A 434 27.04 -18.36 30.08
C LYS A 434 26.20 -17.58 29.03
N ASP A 435 26.32 -16.26 29.02
CA ASP A 435 25.73 -15.47 27.97
C ASP A 435 26.26 -15.89 26.59
N GLY A 436 25.36 -16.07 25.61
CA GLY A 436 25.72 -16.58 24.30
C GLY A 436 25.90 -18.10 24.22
N ALA A 437 25.77 -18.86 25.30
CA ALA A 437 25.81 -20.33 25.24
C ALA A 437 24.70 -20.87 24.36
N THR A 438 25.01 -21.85 23.50
CA THR A 438 24.09 -22.36 22.50
C THR A 438 23.98 -23.86 22.60
N ILE A 439 22.75 -24.39 22.56
CA ILE A 439 22.45 -25.83 22.41
C ILE A 439 21.75 -26.05 21.08
N GLU A 440 22.22 -27.01 20.29
CA GLU A 440 21.55 -27.49 19.10
C GLU A 440 20.61 -28.63 19.47
N VAL A 441 19.34 -28.51 19.09
CA VAL A 441 18.28 -29.50 19.33
C VAL A 441 17.79 -30.08 18.01
N MET A 442 17.44 -31.36 18.00
CA MET A 442 16.80 -32.02 16.85
C MET A 442 15.28 -31.91 16.93
N LEU A 443 14.67 -31.54 15.81
CA LEU A 443 13.21 -31.50 15.61
C LEU A 443 12.79 -32.82 14.96
N SER A 444 12.36 -33.72 15.78
CA SER A 444 12.12 -35.16 15.41
C SER A 444 10.91 -35.35 14.49
N LYS A 445 9.96 -34.39 14.51
CA LYS A 445 8.71 -34.47 13.75
C LYS A 445 8.37 -33.13 13.10
N PRO A 446 7.63 -33.10 11.98
CA PRO A 446 6.96 -31.89 11.50
C PRO A 446 6.02 -31.32 12.58
N GLY A 447 5.81 -29.99 12.58
CA GLY A 447 5.03 -29.31 13.60
C GLY A 447 5.75 -29.18 14.94
N ASP A 448 4.99 -29.04 16.02
CA ASP A 448 5.48 -28.67 17.35
C ASP A 448 6.37 -29.78 17.98
N ASN A 449 7.61 -29.41 18.29
CA ASN A 449 8.54 -30.17 19.11
C ASN A 449 8.72 -29.44 20.44
N THR A 450 8.52 -30.14 21.55
CA THR A 450 8.49 -29.53 22.89
C THR A 450 9.75 -29.88 23.66
N PHE A 451 10.38 -28.84 24.21
CA PHE A 451 11.56 -28.96 25.05
C PHE A 451 11.30 -28.35 26.43
N LYS A 452 12.00 -28.85 27.44
CA LYS A 452 11.99 -28.30 28.79
C LYS A 452 13.41 -27.88 29.19
N VAL A 453 13.53 -26.70 29.74
CA VAL A 453 14.82 -26.18 30.25
C VAL A 453 14.86 -26.37 31.75
N PHE A 454 16.01 -26.82 32.22
CA PHE A 454 16.36 -26.92 33.63
C PHE A 454 17.58 -26.08 33.90
N VAL A 455 17.64 -25.42 35.05
CA VAL A 455 18.79 -24.63 35.48
C VAL A 455 19.26 -25.18 36.85
N PHE A 456 20.56 -25.25 37.03
CA PHE A 456 21.21 -25.75 38.23
C PHE A 456 22.22 -24.73 38.78
N ASP A 457 22.32 -24.63 40.10
CA ASP A 457 23.33 -23.81 40.75
C ASP A 457 24.71 -24.52 40.75
N ALA A 458 25.74 -23.83 41.29
CA ALA A 458 27.09 -24.37 41.34
C ALA A 458 27.24 -25.64 42.22
N SER A 459 26.26 -25.95 43.07
CA SER A 459 26.23 -27.15 43.89
C SER A 459 25.49 -28.30 43.17
N GLY A 460 24.90 -28.03 41.99
CA GLY A 460 24.08 -28.97 41.22
C GLY A 460 22.62 -29.04 41.68
N GLY A 461 22.20 -28.13 42.57
CA GLY A 461 20.83 -27.98 42.99
C GLY A 461 19.94 -27.33 41.92
N PRO A 462 18.66 -27.78 41.76
CA PRO A 462 17.79 -27.19 40.77
C PRO A 462 17.35 -25.79 41.16
N VAL A 463 17.45 -24.85 40.20
CA VAL A 463 16.99 -23.47 40.31
C VAL A 463 15.65 -23.33 39.65
N SER A 464 14.65 -22.86 40.40
CA SER A 464 13.31 -22.61 39.83
C SER A 464 13.35 -21.44 38.90
N ILE A 465 12.89 -21.66 37.63
CA ILE A 465 12.70 -20.65 36.59
C ILE A 465 11.21 -20.55 36.27
N GLY A 466 10.76 -19.36 35.92
CA GLY A 466 9.33 -19.08 35.70
C GLY A 466 8.77 -19.88 34.53
N ASP A 467 9.20 -19.57 33.31
CA ASP A 467 8.83 -20.33 32.11
C ASP A 467 10.00 -21.21 31.70
N SER A 468 9.76 -22.52 31.64
CA SER A 468 10.78 -23.51 31.31
C SER A 468 10.45 -24.31 30.05
N LYS A 469 9.31 -24.03 29.40
CA LYS A 469 8.84 -24.79 28.24
C LYS A 469 9.15 -24.04 26.96
N ILE A 470 9.90 -24.67 26.07
CA ILE A 470 10.19 -24.17 24.73
C ILE A 470 9.44 -25.05 23.73
N VAL A 471 8.69 -24.42 22.81
CA VAL A 471 8.05 -25.10 21.69
C VAL A 471 8.66 -24.58 20.41
N ILE A 472 9.23 -25.50 19.62
CA ILE A 472 9.82 -25.20 18.31
C ILE A 472 9.08 -26.03 17.27
N ALA A 473 8.40 -25.35 16.34
CA ALA A 473 7.68 -26.02 15.27
C ALA A 473 8.57 -26.20 14.04
N ARG A 474 8.75 -27.43 13.57
CA ARG A 474 9.39 -27.67 12.28
C ARG A 474 8.40 -27.38 11.16
N THR A 475 8.69 -26.36 10.33
CA THR A 475 7.80 -25.90 9.24
C THR A 475 8.29 -26.35 7.86
N ALA A 476 7.44 -26.27 6.84
CA ALA A 476 7.79 -26.65 5.47
C ALA A 476 8.77 -25.64 4.83
N ALA A 477 8.58 -24.36 5.11
CA ALA A 477 9.44 -23.26 4.66
C ALA A 477 9.39 -22.10 5.65
N LEU A 478 10.32 -21.18 5.53
CA LEU A 478 10.40 -19.95 6.33
C LEU A 478 10.70 -18.77 5.39
N VAL A 479 10.00 -17.67 5.57
CA VAL A 479 10.36 -16.38 4.96
C VAL A 479 11.26 -15.65 5.96
N ASP A 480 12.53 -15.44 5.60
CA ASP A 480 13.51 -14.80 6.49
C ASP A 480 13.27 -13.28 6.60
N ALA A 481 12.96 -12.64 5.47
CA ALA A 481 12.65 -11.21 5.42
C ALA A 481 11.74 -10.91 4.23
N ILE A 482 10.83 -9.98 4.42
CA ILE A 482 10.02 -9.38 3.36
C ILE A 482 10.49 -7.94 3.21
N PRO A 483 11.02 -7.52 2.05
CA PRO A 483 11.43 -6.14 1.89
C PRO A 483 10.22 -5.20 1.91
N SER A 484 10.41 -4.02 2.48
CA SER A 484 9.41 -2.97 2.43
C SER A 484 9.14 -2.56 0.97
N SER A 485 7.87 -2.45 0.61
CA SER A 485 7.47 -2.04 -0.75
C SER A 485 7.67 -0.55 -1.01
N SER A 486 7.92 0.23 0.04
CA SER A 486 8.08 1.68 -0.05
C SER A 486 8.77 2.22 1.20
N SER A 487 9.36 3.39 1.07
CA SER A 487 9.87 4.14 2.21
C SER A 487 8.73 4.79 2.97
N ILE A 488 8.72 4.66 4.29
CA ILE A 488 7.71 5.25 5.17
C ILE A 488 8.42 6.12 6.21
N GLY A 489 7.95 7.34 6.38
CA GLY A 489 8.51 8.29 7.33
C GLY A 489 7.48 9.13 8.04
N ILE A 490 7.88 9.74 9.15
CA ILE A 490 7.09 10.72 9.89
C ILE A 490 7.55 12.12 9.46
N GLU A 491 6.60 12.96 9.03
CA GLU A 491 6.85 14.36 8.73
C GLU A 491 7.17 15.12 10.04
N VAL A 492 8.25 15.85 10.01
CA VAL A 492 8.68 16.75 11.09
C VAL A 492 8.95 18.13 10.53
N THR A 493 8.82 19.14 11.36
CA THR A 493 9.20 20.51 10.99
C THR A 493 10.52 20.86 11.63
N GLU A 494 11.55 21.12 10.83
CA GLU A 494 12.83 21.60 11.32
C GLU A 494 13.15 22.96 10.67
N LYS A 495 13.33 23.99 11.51
CA LYS A 495 13.61 25.36 11.05
C LYS A 495 12.61 25.90 10.00
N GLY A 496 11.33 25.52 10.13
CA GLY A 496 10.28 25.91 9.20
C GLY A 496 10.19 25.05 7.93
N ARG A 497 10.98 23.97 7.81
CA ARG A 497 10.98 23.05 6.68
C ARG A 497 10.37 21.71 7.09
N ALA A 498 9.54 21.15 6.20
CA ALA A 498 9.09 19.78 6.36
C ALA A 498 10.20 18.81 5.97
N GLU A 499 10.49 17.85 6.83
CA GLU A 499 11.45 16.75 6.59
C GLU A 499 10.80 15.42 6.93
N LEU A 500 11.27 14.33 6.28
CA LEU A 500 10.88 12.98 6.64
C LEU A 500 11.93 12.33 7.55
N VAL A 501 11.48 11.84 8.70
CA VAL A 501 12.25 10.92 9.53
C VAL A 501 11.77 9.52 9.22
N TYR A 502 12.58 8.76 8.48
CA TYR A 502 12.19 7.44 8.01
C TYR A 502 12.09 6.43 9.15
N LEU A 503 11.00 5.68 9.14
CA LEU A 503 10.78 4.48 9.96
C LEU A 503 11.38 3.26 9.27
N VAL A 504 11.23 3.19 7.94
CA VAL A 504 11.72 2.14 7.06
C VAL A 504 11.96 2.73 5.68
N ARG A 505 12.96 2.23 4.98
CA ARG A 505 13.19 2.56 3.57
C ARG A 505 12.71 1.45 2.65
N GLU A 506 12.48 1.76 1.38
CA GLU A 506 12.22 0.74 0.35
C GLU A 506 13.34 -0.31 0.38
N LEU A 507 12.98 -1.58 0.26
CA LEU A 507 13.82 -2.76 0.35
C LEU A 507 14.40 -3.08 1.74
N ASP A 508 14.17 -2.26 2.77
CA ASP A 508 14.57 -2.66 4.13
C ASP A 508 13.80 -3.92 4.57
N PRO A 509 14.47 -4.86 5.25
CA PRO A 509 13.84 -6.10 5.68
C PRO A 509 12.80 -5.86 6.78
N LEU A 510 11.57 -6.33 6.59
CA LEU A 510 10.49 -6.29 7.58
C LEU A 510 10.47 -7.59 8.41
N PRO A 511 10.03 -7.53 9.68
CA PRO A 511 9.56 -6.35 10.42
C PRO A 511 10.71 -5.49 10.95
N VAL A 512 10.50 -4.18 11.03
CA VAL A 512 11.42 -3.22 11.65
C VAL A 512 10.80 -2.67 12.93
N LYS A 513 11.61 -2.59 13.99
CA LYS A 513 11.24 -1.92 15.24
C LYS A 513 12.33 -0.91 15.58
N GLY A 514 11.89 0.22 16.09
CA GLY A 514 12.83 1.26 16.48
C GLY A 514 12.23 2.23 17.48
N LYS A 515 13.07 3.17 17.88
CA LYS A 515 12.72 4.23 18.80
C LYS A 515 13.25 5.54 18.25
N LEU A 516 12.36 6.51 18.09
CA LEU A 516 12.66 7.85 17.64
C LEU A 516 12.32 8.85 18.75
N GLN A 517 13.02 9.96 18.76
CA GLN A 517 12.74 11.04 19.70
C GLN A 517 12.40 12.29 18.91
N PHE A 518 11.30 12.92 19.32
CA PHE A 518 10.82 14.17 18.77
C PHE A 518 10.60 15.18 19.88
N ARG A 519 10.33 16.42 19.54
CA ARG A 519 9.90 17.49 20.44
C ARG A 519 8.56 18.04 20.01
N ALA A 520 7.75 18.45 20.97
CA ALA A 520 6.52 19.17 20.69
C ALA A 520 6.84 20.52 20.04
N GLY A 521 6.33 20.79 18.85
CA GLY A 521 6.49 22.08 18.15
C GLY A 521 5.64 23.19 18.77
N GLU A 522 4.57 22.79 19.45
CA GLU A 522 3.62 23.68 20.12
C GLU A 522 3.27 23.16 21.51
N SER A 523 2.72 24.04 22.35
CA SER A 523 2.21 23.63 23.67
C SER A 523 0.80 23.08 23.56
N LEU A 524 0.57 21.89 24.14
CA LEU A 524 -0.74 21.24 24.20
C LEU A 524 -1.24 21.16 25.65
N ARG A 525 -2.39 21.78 25.91
CA ARG A 525 -3.03 21.81 27.24
C ARG A 525 -4.05 20.68 27.36
N ALA A 526 -4.11 20.05 28.53
CA ALA A 526 -5.15 19.10 28.87
C ALA A 526 -6.55 19.65 28.57
N GLN A 527 -7.43 18.80 28.04
CA GLN A 527 -8.83 19.11 27.69
C GLN A 527 -9.00 20.21 26.64
N SER A 528 -7.94 20.60 25.92
CA SER A 528 -8.04 21.52 24.79
C SER A 528 -8.46 20.79 23.50
N THR A 529 -8.90 21.57 22.53
CA THR A 529 -9.24 21.07 21.18
C THR A 529 -8.02 20.90 20.28
N ASN A 530 -6.86 21.39 20.68
CA ASN A 530 -5.62 21.30 19.94
C ASN A 530 -5.04 19.88 19.97
N SER A 531 -4.15 19.58 19.04
CA SER A 531 -3.47 18.27 18.93
C SER A 531 -2.00 18.40 18.54
N LEU A 532 -1.21 17.40 18.91
CA LEU A 532 0.14 17.16 18.34
C LEU A 532 0.02 16.05 17.30
N ASN A 533 0.42 16.32 16.07
CA ASN A 533 0.17 15.47 14.92
C ASN A 533 1.47 14.82 14.40
N PHE A 534 1.48 13.52 14.34
CA PHE A 534 2.48 12.69 13.68
C PHE A 534 1.93 12.33 12.30
N VAL A 535 2.28 13.09 11.29
CA VAL A 535 1.86 12.84 9.91
C VAL A 535 2.79 11.80 9.31
N VAL A 536 2.26 10.65 8.92
CA VAL A 536 3.03 9.58 8.29
C VAL A 536 2.83 9.62 6.79
N ARG A 537 3.94 9.57 6.04
CA ARG A 537 3.95 9.61 4.59
C ARG A 537 4.71 8.45 4.00
N GLU A 538 4.31 8.07 2.81
CA GLU A 538 4.91 7.00 2.00
C GLU A 538 5.56 7.62 0.75
N GLY A 539 6.86 7.42 0.58
CA GLY A 539 7.65 7.90 -0.56
C GLY A 539 9.02 8.43 -0.17
N GLU A 540 9.78 8.88 -1.16
CA GLU A 540 11.16 9.33 -1.02
C GLU A 540 11.41 10.77 -1.50
N ILE A 541 10.37 11.55 -1.75
CA ILE A 541 10.48 12.94 -2.14
C ILE A 541 10.94 13.75 -0.92
N THR A 542 12.15 14.33 -0.98
CA THR A 542 12.79 14.98 0.16
C THR A 542 12.78 16.50 0.08
N ASP A 543 12.66 17.08 -1.11
CA ASP A 543 12.60 18.52 -1.33
C ASP A 543 11.18 19.08 -1.18
N GLN A 544 10.18 18.29 -1.57
CA GLN A 544 8.76 18.59 -1.42
C GLN A 544 8.09 17.45 -0.66
N VAL A 545 8.40 17.33 0.62
CA VAL A 545 7.99 16.22 1.50
C VAL A 545 6.48 15.96 1.45
N ARG A 546 5.68 17.00 1.26
CA ARG A 546 4.22 16.91 1.25
C ARG A 546 3.66 16.29 -0.02
N GLU A 547 4.44 16.17 -1.08
CA GLU A 547 4.08 15.43 -2.30
C GLU A 547 4.15 13.92 -2.11
N ASN A 548 4.85 13.45 -1.06
CA ASN A 548 4.75 12.05 -0.67
C ASN A 548 3.32 11.72 -0.21
N ARG A 549 2.85 10.54 -0.59
CA ARG A 549 1.50 10.08 -0.27
C ARG A 549 1.25 10.10 1.24
N PRO A 550 0.23 10.80 1.74
CA PRO A 550 -0.16 10.71 3.14
C PRO A 550 -0.79 9.35 3.40
N ILE A 551 -0.34 8.65 4.44
CA ILE A 551 -0.87 7.33 4.82
C ILE A 551 -1.57 7.32 6.18
N GLY A 552 -1.45 8.37 6.94
CA GLY A 552 -2.20 8.54 8.18
C GLY A 552 -1.64 9.63 9.08
N VAL A 553 -2.46 10.03 10.03
CA VAL A 553 -2.10 10.99 11.07
C VAL A 553 -2.37 10.38 12.43
N PHE A 554 -1.35 10.25 13.25
CA PHE A 554 -1.52 9.94 14.65
C PHE A 554 -1.55 11.24 15.45
N SER A 555 -2.67 11.53 16.11
CA SER A 555 -2.87 12.76 16.86
C SER A 555 -2.97 12.49 18.35
N ILE A 556 -2.18 13.22 19.14
CA ILE A 556 -2.36 13.33 20.59
C ILE A 556 -3.19 14.58 20.82
N LYS A 557 -4.42 14.43 21.25
CA LYS A 557 -5.35 15.55 21.49
C LYS A 557 -5.29 15.98 22.96
N GLY A 558 -5.55 17.25 23.23
CA GLY A 558 -5.70 17.71 24.61
C GLY A 558 -6.79 16.98 25.39
N SER A 559 -7.81 16.45 24.72
CA SER A 559 -8.84 15.58 25.30
C SER A 559 -8.35 14.20 25.75
N ASP A 560 -7.19 13.76 25.33
CA ASP A 560 -6.67 12.41 25.62
C ASP A 560 -5.99 12.32 27.00
N PHE A 561 -5.81 13.46 27.67
CA PHE A 561 -5.27 13.51 29.03
C PHE A 561 -6.00 14.57 29.87
N TYR A 562 -6.07 14.32 31.18
CA TYR A 562 -6.94 15.08 32.07
C TYR A 562 -6.25 16.24 32.78
N GLU A 563 -4.93 16.16 32.98
CA GLU A 563 -4.15 17.16 33.73
C GLU A 563 -2.80 17.42 33.10
N GLY A 564 -2.28 18.63 33.22
CA GLY A 564 -0.95 19.02 32.79
C GLY A 564 -0.92 19.74 31.43
N ILE A 565 0.28 20.07 31.03
CA ILE A 565 0.60 20.73 29.74
C ILE A 565 1.80 20.04 29.14
N ILE A 566 1.71 19.65 27.90
CA ILE A 566 2.87 19.30 27.09
C ILE A 566 3.41 20.62 26.55
N SER A 567 4.49 21.11 27.13
CA SER A 567 5.05 22.39 26.73
C SER A 567 5.76 22.27 25.36
N GLN A 568 5.82 23.35 24.60
CA GLN A 568 6.66 23.43 23.41
C GLN A 568 8.10 23.02 23.77
N GLY A 569 8.73 22.18 22.93
CA GLY A 569 10.03 21.59 23.16
C GLY A 569 10.06 20.37 24.09
N ALA A 570 8.91 19.97 24.67
CA ALA A 570 8.83 18.73 25.47
C ALA A 570 9.20 17.50 24.65
N ALA A 571 9.89 16.55 25.28
CA ALA A 571 10.30 15.32 24.63
C ALA A 571 9.09 14.39 24.34
N LEU A 572 9.03 13.88 23.11
CA LEU A 572 8.08 12.89 22.64
C LEU A 572 8.88 11.65 22.21
N ILE A 573 8.69 10.56 22.91
CA ILE A 573 9.41 9.31 22.64
C ILE A 573 8.49 8.39 21.86
N CYS A 574 8.81 8.14 20.59
CA CYS A 574 8.03 7.31 19.68
C CYS A 574 8.69 5.94 19.52
N ASP A 575 8.10 4.92 20.13
CA ASP A 575 8.42 3.53 19.83
C ASP A 575 7.57 3.11 18.63
N PHE A 576 8.19 2.59 17.56
CA PHE A 576 7.50 2.20 16.35
C PHE A 576 7.77 0.76 15.95
N GLU A 577 6.82 0.17 15.24
CA GLU A 577 6.94 -1.13 14.57
C GLU A 577 6.35 -1.03 13.17
N VAL A 578 7.13 -1.39 12.15
CA VAL A 578 6.63 -1.68 10.80
C VAL A 578 6.59 -3.19 10.67
N GLN A 579 5.40 -3.75 10.54
CA GLN A 579 5.17 -5.20 10.54
C GLN A 579 5.54 -5.83 9.20
N ASP A 580 5.57 -7.17 9.11
CA ASP A 580 5.80 -7.93 7.86
C ASP A 580 4.84 -7.53 6.72
N SER A 581 3.61 -7.14 7.06
CA SER A 581 2.62 -6.62 6.12
C SER A 581 2.92 -5.19 5.63
N GLY A 582 3.92 -4.52 6.23
CA GLY A 582 4.16 -3.10 6.07
C GLY A 582 3.26 -2.21 6.95
N GLN A 583 2.40 -2.77 7.79
CA GLN A 583 1.57 -1.98 8.70
C GLN A 583 2.41 -1.28 9.75
N VAL A 584 2.19 0.02 9.92
CA VAL A 584 2.89 0.86 10.91
C VAL A 584 2.11 0.88 12.23
N VAL A 585 2.80 0.73 13.34
CA VAL A 585 2.26 0.91 14.69
C VAL A 585 3.16 1.89 15.43
N LEU A 586 2.56 2.94 16.01
CA LEU A 586 3.26 3.95 16.79
C LEU A 586 2.79 3.92 18.25
N ASN A 587 3.73 4.09 19.16
CA ASN A 587 3.46 4.27 20.59
C ASN A 587 4.29 5.46 21.08
N VAL A 588 3.62 6.54 21.47
CA VAL A 588 4.29 7.78 21.88
C VAL A 588 4.16 7.99 23.40
N SER A 589 5.30 7.99 24.06
CA SER A 589 5.42 8.31 25.47
C SER A 589 5.79 9.78 25.65
N VAL A 590 5.09 10.47 26.53
CA VAL A 590 5.31 11.87 26.88
C VAL A 590 5.71 11.97 28.35
N PRO A 591 7.01 11.99 28.67
CA PRO A 591 7.51 11.93 30.05
C PRO A 591 7.01 13.09 30.94
N SER A 592 6.82 14.29 30.37
CA SER A 592 6.41 15.49 31.10
C SER A 592 5.04 15.38 31.78
N ILE A 593 4.16 14.50 31.26
CA ILE A 593 2.82 14.25 31.81
C ILE A 593 2.64 12.78 32.20
N SER A 594 3.71 11.97 32.16
CA SER A 594 3.66 10.50 32.34
C SER A 594 2.62 9.82 31.44
N GLY A 595 2.34 10.42 30.27
CA GLY A 595 1.36 9.94 29.31
C GLY A 595 1.94 8.92 28.35
N ASN A 596 1.11 7.96 27.93
CA ASN A 596 1.43 6.98 26.90
C ASN A 596 0.26 6.86 25.94
N PHE A 597 0.51 7.06 24.64
CA PHE A 597 -0.50 7.17 23.60
C PHE A 597 -0.18 6.16 22.50
N GLU A 598 -1.08 5.22 22.27
CA GLU A 598 -0.91 4.17 21.29
C GLU A 598 -1.78 4.44 20.05
N SER A 599 -1.20 4.26 18.88
CA SER A 599 -1.89 4.52 17.63
C SER A 599 -2.98 3.50 17.30
N HIS A 600 -3.13 2.41 18.02
CA HIS A 600 -4.08 1.35 17.73
C HIS A 600 -4.49 1.26 16.23
N ARG A 601 -5.45 0.41 15.84
CA ARG A 601 -5.97 0.33 14.46
C ARG A 601 -6.67 1.61 13.94
N LYS A 602 -6.89 2.60 14.81
CA LYS A 602 -7.51 3.90 14.49
C LYS A 602 -6.53 4.94 13.94
N PHE A 603 -5.24 4.63 13.92
CA PHE A 603 -4.21 5.49 13.36
C PHE A 603 -4.50 5.88 11.90
N TYR A 604 -4.96 4.92 11.13
CA TYR A 604 -5.45 5.16 9.78
C TYR A 604 -6.95 5.45 9.84
N SER A 605 -7.33 6.65 10.26
CA SER A 605 -8.73 7.03 10.26
C SER A 605 -9.18 7.07 8.80
N ARG A 606 -10.05 6.13 8.43
CA ARG A 606 -10.52 5.87 7.07
C ARG A 606 -11.20 7.07 6.40
N GLN A 607 -11.51 8.11 7.15
CA GLN A 607 -12.25 9.27 6.66
C GLN A 607 -11.34 10.38 6.13
N GLU A 608 -10.03 10.37 6.45
CA GLU A 608 -9.18 11.54 6.29
C GLU A 608 -8.28 11.59 5.04
N SER A 609 -8.26 10.58 4.19
CA SER A 609 -7.42 10.60 2.98
C SER A 609 -7.97 9.79 1.79
N GLN A 610 -9.26 9.47 1.80
CA GLN A 610 -9.87 8.64 0.76
C GLN A 610 -10.52 9.51 -0.31
N ILE A 611 -9.97 9.47 -1.51
CA ILE A 611 -10.53 10.15 -2.67
C ILE A 611 -11.74 9.37 -3.18
N ASP A 612 -12.85 10.06 -3.46
CA ASP A 612 -13.97 9.52 -4.21
C ASP A 612 -13.72 9.72 -5.71
N PHE A 613 -13.26 8.67 -6.37
CA PHE A 613 -12.95 8.71 -7.80
C PHE A 613 -14.19 8.82 -8.70
N SER A 614 -15.40 8.70 -8.17
CA SER A 614 -16.62 8.99 -8.95
C SER A 614 -16.80 10.47 -9.26
N ASP A 615 -16.09 11.36 -8.57
CA ASP A 615 -16.18 12.83 -8.73
C ASP A 615 -14.81 13.52 -8.74
N ALA A 616 -13.73 12.79 -9.05
CA ALA A 616 -12.36 13.30 -8.96
C ALA A 616 -11.83 13.93 -10.27
N SER A 617 -12.59 13.92 -11.36
CA SER A 617 -12.10 14.38 -12.67
C SER A 617 -11.58 15.82 -12.67
N LYS A 618 -12.24 16.72 -11.94
CA LYS A 618 -11.80 18.12 -11.80
C LYS A 618 -10.50 18.21 -11.00
N GLN A 619 -10.40 17.47 -9.91
CA GLN A 619 -9.19 17.41 -9.08
C GLN A 619 -7.99 16.88 -9.87
N ILE A 620 -8.21 15.83 -10.68
CA ILE A 620 -7.16 15.25 -11.54
C ILE A 620 -6.69 16.30 -12.57
N ALA A 621 -7.63 17.00 -13.20
CA ALA A 621 -7.29 18.02 -14.19
C ALA A 621 -6.46 19.17 -13.57
N GLU A 622 -6.79 19.61 -12.37
CA GLU A 622 -6.04 20.65 -11.64
C GLU A 622 -4.64 20.13 -11.26
N GLU A 623 -4.52 18.92 -10.75
CA GLU A 623 -3.22 18.30 -10.42
C GLU A 623 -2.33 18.11 -11.66
N VAL A 624 -2.91 17.68 -12.79
CA VAL A 624 -2.19 17.57 -14.06
C VAL A 624 -1.59 18.91 -14.47
N GLU A 625 -2.39 19.98 -14.39
CA GLU A 625 -1.92 21.33 -14.78
C GLU A 625 -0.79 21.82 -13.87
N ILE A 626 -0.94 21.67 -12.57
CA ILE A 626 0.08 22.04 -11.58
C ILE A 626 1.40 21.32 -11.85
N VAL A 627 1.34 19.98 -12.04
CA VAL A 627 2.55 19.19 -12.26
C VAL A 627 3.17 19.50 -13.63
N ARG A 628 2.36 19.77 -14.65
CA ARG A 628 2.83 20.17 -15.98
C ARG A 628 3.59 21.49 -15.93
N GLU A 629 3.05 22.53 -15.32
CA GLU A 629 3.72 23.82 -15.15
C GLU A 629 5.08 23.66 -14.45
N ARG A 630 5.16 22.79 -13.46
CA ARG A 630 6.43 22.50 -12.75
C ARG A 630 7.44 21.79 -13.63
N ILE A 631 6.99 20.80 -14.43
CA ILE A 631 7.87 20.08 -15.37
C ILE A 631 8.38 21.05 -16.42
N ASP A 632 7.50 21.85 -17.01
CA ASP A 632 7.87 22.83 -18.04
C ASP A 632 8.89 23.84 -17.50
N GLY A 633 8.67 24.36 -16.28
CA GLY A 633 9.62 25.24 -15.61
C GLY A 633 11.00 24.63 -15.39
N VAL A 634 11.07 23.31 -15.12
CA VAL A 634 12.36 22.59 -14.99
C VAL A 634 12.96 22.29 -16.36
N ALA A 635 12.14 21.89 -17.35
CA ALA A 635 12.57 21.53 -18.69
C ALA A 635 13.22 22.72 -19.45
N ASP A 636 12.81 23.95 -19.16
CA ASP A 636 13.41 25.15 -19.72
C ASP A 636 14.92 25.29 -19.42
N LYS A 637 15.40 24.68 -18.34
CA LYS A 637 16.80 24.81 -17.89
C LYS A 637 17.54 23.48 -17.78
N ILE A 638 16.81 22.37 -17.70
CA ILE A 638 17.37 21.02 -17.49
C ILE A 638 16.84 20.08 -18.57
N ASN A 639 17.74 19.49 -19.34
CA ASN A 639 17.40 18.49 -20.35
C ASN A 639 17.65 17.09 -19.76
N ASP A 640 16.58 16.42 -19.32
CA ASP A 640 16.62 15.08 -18.75
C ASP A 640 15.49 14.22 -19.36
N PRO A 641 15.78 13.02 -19.92
CA PRO A 641 14.76 12.16 -20.53
C PRO A 641 13.60 11.79 -19.61
N LYS A 642 13.80 11.83 -18.29
CA LYS A 642 12.73 11.58 -17.32
C LYS A 642 11.63 12.65 -17.35
N LEU A 643 11.94 13.88 -17.78
CA LEU A 643 10.93 14.94 -17.94
C LEU A 643 9.97 14.60 -19.09
N ASP A 644 10.50 14.06 -20.21
CA ASP A 644 9.65 13.60 -21.33
C ASP A 644 8.76 12.44 -20.89
N GLN A 645 9.29 11.51 -20.09
CA GLN A 645 8.51 10.42 -19.52
C GLN A 645 7.41 10.94 -18.57
N ALA A 646 7.73 11.92 -17.75
CA ALA A 646 6.76 12.55 -16.85
C ALA A 646 5.64 13.26 -17.64
N LEU A 647 5.97 13.99 -18.72
CA LEU A 647 4.97 14.62 -19.60
C LEU A 647 4.08 13.56 -20.27
N GLN A 648 4.63 12.45 -20.75
CA GLN A 648 3.84 11.34 -21.30
C GLN A 648 2.84 10.78 -20.29
N LYS A 649 3.24 10.64 -19.01
CA LYS A 649 2.33 10.22 -17.94
C LYS A 649 1.20 11.23 -17.72
N LEU A 650 1.51 12.53 -17.76
CA LEU A 650 0.49 13.59 -17.66
C LEU A 650 -0.46 13.62 -18.87
N ASP A 651 0.05 13.35 -20.08
CA ASP A 651 -0.79 13.25 -21.27
C ASP A 651 -1.78 12.08 -21.17
N LEU A 652 -1.34 10.93 -20.64
CA LEU A 652 -2.22 9.82 -20.34
C LEU A 652 -3.27 10.18 -19.27
N ALA A 653 -2.88 10.91 -18.23
CA ALA A 653 -3.80 11.39 -17.20
C ALA A 653 -4.81 12.40 -17.76
N SER A 654 -4.39 13.29 -18.64
CA SER A 654 -5.24 14.32 -19.29
C SER A 654 -6.28 13.73 -20.25
N SER A 655 -6.06 12.50 -20.74
CA SER A 655 -7.01 11.82 -21.63
C SER A 655 -8.33 11.48 -20.96
N VAL A 656 -8.40 11.57 -19.62
CA VAL A 656 -9.62 11.41 -18.83
C VAL A 656 -10.48 12.66 -19.01
N GLN A 657 -11.53 12.54 -19.82
CA GLN A 657 -12.43 13.66 -20.05
C GLN A 657 -13.22 14.01 -18.79
N SER A 658 -13.45 15.28 -18.56
CA SER A 658 -14.15 15.85 -17.37
C SER A 658 -15.57 15.30 -17.13
N ASN A 659 -16.13 14.55 -18.08
CA ASN A 659 -17.46 13.93 -18.02
C ASN A 659 -17.41 12.40 -17.88
N GLU A 660 -16.23 11.80 -17.77
CA GLU A 660 -16.10 10.34 -17.63
C GLU A 660 -16.28 9.95 -16.18
N SER A 661 -17.43 9.37 -15.86
CA SER A 661 -17.79 8.90 -14.52
C SER A 661 -17.29 7.47 -14.21
N ASP A 662 -16.22 7.01 -14.89
CA ASP A 662 -15.61 5.72 -14.59
C ASP A 662 -14.52 5.87 -13.51
N PRO A 663 -14.78 5.43 -12.27
CA PRO A 663 -13.83 5.59 -11.17
C PRO A 663 -12.48 4.89 -11.42
N GLU A 664 -12.46 3.83 -12.22
CA GLU A 664 -11.25 3.09 -12.55
C GLU A 664 -10.31 3.92 -13.42
N THR A 665 -10.86 4.58 -14.43
CA THR A 665 -10.13 5.49 -15.31
C THR A 665 -9.62 6.71 -14.54
N ALA A 666 -10.43 7.28 -13.66
CA ALA A 666 -10.03 8.39 -12.81
C ALA A 666 -8.88 8.02 -11.87
N LYS A 667 -8.94 6.83 -11.26
CA LYS A 667 -7.84 6.34 -10.40
C LYS A 667 -6.55 6.14 -11.21
N GLN A 668 -6.63 5.56 -12.40
CA GLN A 668 -5.48 5.38 -13.28
C GLN A 668 -4.83 6.72 -13.65
N ALA A 669 -5.65 7.73 -13.93
CA ALA A 669 -5.15 9.07 -14.22
C ALA A 669 -4.38 9.66 -13.01
N MET A 670 -4.92 9.52 -11.81
CA MET A 670 -4.22 9.97 -10.60
C MET A 670 -2.91 9.19 -10.36
N ASP A 671 -2.90 7.88 -10.56
CA ASP A 671 -1.68 7.06 -10.44
C ASP A 671 -0.59 7.54 -11.45
N ASN A 672 -0.98 7.93 -12.67
CA ASN A 672 -0.06 8.52 -13.65
C ASN A 672 0.48 9.89 -13.20
N VAL A 673 -0.34 10.73 -12.55
CA VAL A 673 0.11 12.01 -11.97
C VAL A 673 1.15 11.76 -10.87
N GLU A 674 0.91 10.80 -9.99
CA GLU A 674 1.84 10.45 -8.92
C GLU A 674 3.18 9.90 -9.46
N GLU A 675 3.15 9.13 -10.56
CA GLU A 675 4.37 8.70 -11.25
C GLU A 675 5.13 9.88 -11.87
N ALA A 676 4.42 10.84 -12.49
CA ALA A 676 5.04 12.04 -13.04
C ALA A 676 5.73 12.87 -11.93
N LYS A 677 5.10 13.02 -10.76
CA LYS A 677 5.71 13.68 -9.59
C LYS A 677 7.00 13.00 -9.15
N LYS A 678 7.02 11.67 -9.10
CA LYS A 678 8.24 10.91 -8.74
C LYS A 678 9.37 11.12 -9.73
N LEU A 679 9.07 11.08 -11.04
CA LEU A 679 10.07 11.35 -12.08
C LEU A 679 10.63 12.77 -11.98
N LEU A 680 9.77 13.77 -11.76
CA LEU A 680 10.19 15.14 -11.53
C LEU A 680 11.08 15.27 -10.28
N ALA A 681 10.72 14.63 -9.17
CA ALA A 681 11.52 14.65 -7.95
C ALA A 681 12.91 14.02 -8.15
N ASP A 682 13.01 12.95 -8.93
CA ASP A 682 14.28 12.33 -9.30
C ASP A 682 15.18 13.30 -10.10
N VAL A 683 14.60 14.03 -11.07
CA VAL A 683 15.34 15.02 -11.85
C VAL A 683 15.80 16.17 -10.96
N ARG A 684 14.95 16.67 -10.07
CA ARG A 684 15.29 17.70 -9.09
C ARG A 684 16.44 17.26 -8.18
N LYS A 685 16.38 16.03 -7.67
CA LYS A 685 17.43 15.44 -6.83
C LYS A 685 18.78 15.31 -7.55
N SER A 686 18.75 14.91 -8.82
CA SER A 686 19.96 14.76 -9.64
C SER A 686 20.58 16.10 -10.05
N ASN A 687 19.80 17.17 -10.09
CA ASN A 687 20.20 18.49 -10.56
C ASN A 687 20.06 19.58 -9.48
N ILE A 688 20.53 19.31 -8.27
CA ILE A 688 20.33 20.15 -7.06
C ILE A 688 20.72 21.63 -7.31
N LYS A 689 21.89 21.90 -7.90
CA LYS A 689 22.39 23.28 -8.05
C LYS A 689 21.56 24.13 -9.00
N PRO A 690 21.23 23.70 -10.24
CA PRO A 690 20.30 24.41 -11.11
C PRO A 690 18.92 24.62 -10.48
N ILE A 691 18.39 23.61 -9.80
CA ILE A 691 17.08 23.68 -9.13
C ILE A 691 17.08 24.74 -8.04
N ARG A 692 18.08 24.75 -7.17
CA ARG A 692 18.24 25.80 -6.13
C ARG A 692 18.27 27.20 -6.72
N GLN A 693 18.95 27.37 -7.86
CA GLN A 693 19.00 28.67 -8.52
C GLN A 693 17.61 29.07 -9.04
N MET A 694 16.88 28.15 -9.66
CA MET A 694 15.52 28.39 -10.13
C MET A 694 14.57 28.74 -8.98
N ASP A 695 14.62 28.01 -7.88
CA ASP A 695 13.79 28.26 -6.70
C ASP A 695 14.08 29.61 -6.07
N LEU A 696 15.35 30.03 -6.05
CA LEU A 696 15.75 31.37 -5.57
C LEU A 696 15.23 32.46 -6.52
N ASP A 697 15.47 32.31 -7.84
CA ASP A 697 15.06 33.27 -8.86
C ASP A 697 13.54 33.48 -8.81
N SER A 698 12.75 32.41 -8.74
CA SER A 698 11.29 32.45 -8.63
C SER A 698 10.83 33.17 -7.36
N CYS A 699 11.47 32.93 -6.22
CA CYS A 699 11.15 33.59 -4.96
C CYS A 699 11.47 35.10 -5.02
N VAL A 700 12.57 35.48 -5.69
CA VAL A 700 12.98 36.88 -5.88
C VAL A 700 12.03 37.57 -6.84
N ASP A 701 11.65 36.94 -7.95
CA ASP A 701 10.72 37.50 -8.94
C ASP A 701 9.34 37.71 -8.30
N PHE A 702 8.86 36.77 -7.52
CA PHE A 702 7.61 36.95 -6.78
C PHE A 702 7.68 38.11 -5.78
N PHE A 703 8.78 38.25 -5.04
CA PHE A 703 8.98 39.37 -4.16
C PHE A 703 8.93 40.70 -4.92
N ASN A 704 9.64 40.80 -6.05
CA ASN A 704 9.73 42.03 -6.83
C ASN A 704 8.41 42.42 -7.48
N THR A 705 7.61 41.45 -7.94
CA THR A 705 6.36 41.69 -8.68
C THR A 705 5.14 41.87 -7.77
N ALA A 706 5.05 41.13 -6.69
CA ALA A 706 3.82 41.05 -5.86
C ALA A 706 3.99 41.63 -4.44
N VAL A 707 5.20 41.56 -3.87
CA VAL A 707 5.39 41.81 -2.42
C VAL A 707 6.10 43.16 -2.16
N ARG A 708 7.03 43.56 -2.98
CA ARG A 708 7.92 44.72 -2.75
C ARG A 708 7.16 46.04 -2.52
N GLU A 709 6.04 46.24 -3.21
CA GLU A 709 5.20 47.45 -3.02
C GLU A 709 4.52 47.50 -1.65
N GLN A 710 4.29 46.35 -1.03
CA GLN A 710 3.67 46.20 0.28
C GLN A 710 4.69 46.15 1.42
N ALA A 711 5.97 46.02 1.07
CA ALA A 711 7.07 45.89 2.03
C ALA A 711 7.54 47.27 2.56
N ARG A 712 7.88 47.34 3.82
CA ARG A 712 8.58 48.47 4.39
C ARG A 712 10.02 48.52 3.87
N PRO A 713 10.66 49.70 3.75
CA PRO A 713 12.05 49.78 3.25
C PRO A 713 13.05 48.89 4.01
N THR A 714 12.86 48.73 5.31
CA THR A 714 13.70 47.87 6.16
C THR A 714 13.51 46.39 5.83
N GLU A 715 12.28 45.99 5.51
CA GLU A 715 11.93 44.62 5.14
C GLU A 715 12.52 44.28 3.77
N ALA A 716 12.36 45.17 2.80
CA ALA A 716 12.93 45.00 1.45
C ALA A 716 14.46 44.86 1.51
N ASN A 717 15.16 45.76 2.25
CA ASN A 717 16.60 45.64 2.44
C ASN A 717 17.01 44.34 3.13
N SER A 718 16.24 43.89 4.11
CA SER A 718 16.51 42.65 4.81
C SER A 718 16.30 41.43 3.89
N PHE A 719 15.28 41.46 3.02
CA PHE A 719 15.05 40.45 1.99
C PHE A 719 16.22 40.38 1.01
N ASP A 720 16.63 41.50 0.44
CA ASP A 720 17.74 41.59 -0.51
C ASP A 720 19.08 41.10 0.09
N ASN A 721 19.32 41.30 1.40
CA ASN A 721 20.49 40.77 2.10
C ASN A 721 20.43 39.26 2.25
N LEU A 722 19.25 38.71 2.54
CA LEU A 722 19.05 37.27 2.67
C LEU A 722 19.18 36.56 1.32
N VAL A 723 18.73 37.19 0.21
CA VAL A 723 18.94 36.69 -1.16
C VAL A 723 20.44 36.50 -1.44
N ARG A 724 21.28 37.49 -1.07
CA ARG A 724 22.74 37.38 -1.25
C ARG A 724 23.33 36.23 -0.42
N THR A 725 22.77 35.95 0.74
CA THR A 725 23.21 34.84 1.60
C THR A 725 22.78 33.51 0.99
N ALA A 726 21.55 33.40 0.50
CA ALA A 726 21.05 32.23 -0.21
C ALA A 726 21.89 31.93 -1.47
N GLN A 727 22.25 32.96 -2.25
CA GLN A 727 23.12 32.80 -3.43
C GLN A 727 24.49 32.22 -3.06
N ARG A 728 25.11 32.69 -1.97
CA ARG A 728 26.39 32.15 -1.51
C ARG A 728 26.27 30.69 -1.08
N ALA A 729 25.13 30.30 -0.51
CA ALA A 729 24.85 28.90 -0.14
C ALA A 729 24.74 28.00 -1.38
N ILE A 730 24.14 28.49 -2.50
CA ILE A 730 24.13 27.79 -3.79
C ILE A 730 25.55 27.61 -4.32
N ASP A 731 26.34 28.72 -4.35
CA ASP A 731 27.69 28.73 -4.91
C ASP A 731 28.62 27.75 -4.18
N SER A 732 28.50 27.68 -2.85
CA SER A 732 29.25 26.76 -1.97
C SER A 732 28.66 25.37 -1.83
N ASN A 733 27.51 25.10 -2.46
CA ASN A 733 26.73 23.88 -2.30
C ASN A 733 26.43 23.53 -0.82
N SER A 734 26.13 24.56 -0.02
CA SER A 734 25.80 24.39 1.40
C SER A 734 24.38 23.84 1.58
N GLY A 735 24.17 22.98 2.56
CA GLY A 735 22.84 22.53 3.02
C GLY A 735 21.99 23.64 3.69
N ASP A 736 22.56 24.84 3.90
CA ASP A 736 21.81 25.96 4.51
C ASP A 736 20.95 26.72 3.49
N PHE A 737 21.08 26.43 2.20
CA PHE A 737 20.30 27.11 1.15
C PHE A 737 18.81 27.02 1.41
N GLU A 738 18.30 25.83 1.68
CA GLU A 738 16.88 25.55 1.90
C GLU A 738 16.33 26.34 3.10
N ASN A 739 17.13 26.52 4.15
CA ASN A 739 16.78 27.37 5.29
C ASN A 739 16.60 28.83 4.88
N HIS A 740 17.52 29.35 4.06
CA HIS A 740 17.45 30.73 3.57
C HIS A 740 16.28 30.95 2.63
N LEU A 741 15.99 29.97 1.74
CA LEU A 741 14.84 30.04 0.84
C LEU A 741 13.53 30.06 1.63
N ASN A 742 13.38 29.20 2.62
CA ASN A 742 12.21 29.19 3.49
C ASN A 742 12.05 30.49 4.28
N GLU A 743 13.16 31.07 4.75
CA GLU A 743 13.10 32.37 5.41
C GLU A 743 12.67 33.48 4.44
N LEU A 744 13.13 33.46 3.18
CA LEU A 744 12.67 34.39 2.13
C LEU A 744 11.16 34.23 1.85
N ARG A 745 10.68 33.01 1.67
CA ARG A 745 9.26 32.72 1.49
C ARG A 745 8.44 33.15 2.71
N GLY A 746 8.93 32.85 3.92
CA GLY A 746 8.29 33.29 5.15
C GLY A 746 8.16 34.80 5.29
N ARG A 747 9.16 35.57 4.84
CA ARG A 747 9.10 37.04 4.83
C ARG A 747 8.10 37.56 3.79
N ASN A 748 8.04 36.96 2.60
CA ASN A 748 7.02 37.29 1.60
C ASN A 748 5.62 37.12 2.19
N TRP A 749 5.38 35.98 2.82
CA TRP A 749 4.11 35.67 3.44
C TRP A 749 3.76 36.62 4.57
N GLN A 750 4.67 36.95 5.48
CA GLN A 750 4.44 37.88 6.59
C GLN A 750 4.05 39.28 6.11
N ILE A 751 4.63 39.73 4.99
CA ILE A 751 4.30 41.02 4.41
C ILE A 751 2.90 41.01 3.80
N LEU A 752 2.57 39.99 3.03
CA LEU A 752 1.26 39.82 2.39
C LEU A 752 0.14 39.58 3.40
N TRP A 753 0.38 38.79 4.44
CA TRP A 753 -0.61 38.44 5.46
C TRP A 753 -1.15 39.68 6.21
N ARG A 754 -0.42 40.77 6.22
CA ARG A 754 -0.88 42.02 6.80
C ARG A 754 -1.92 42.76 5.95
N GLN A 755 -2.09 42.38 4.71
CA GLN A 755 -2.99 43.03 3.76
C GLN A 755 -4.37 42.38 3.83
N ASP A 756 -5.40 43.14 4.20
CA ASP A 756 -6.76 42.63 4.37
C ASP A 756 -7.34 42.04 3.07
N PHE A 757 -7.03 42.64 1.92
CA PHE A 757 -7.49 42.15 0.63
C PHE A 757 -6.90 40.79 0.27
N ILE A 758 -5.66 40.49 0.67
CA ILE A 758 -5.02 39.18 0.49
C ILE A 758 -5.74 38.13 1.34
N VAL A 759 -6.05 38.47 2.58
CA VAL A 759 -6.77 37.52 3.49
C VAL A 759 -8.16 37.20 2.94
N VAL A 760 -8.85 38.21 2.34
CA VAL A 760 -10.15 37.98 1.68
C VAL A 760 -10.00 37.08 0.45
N ASP A 761 -8.97 37.27 -0.32
CA ASP A 761 -8.74 36.50 -1.56
C ASP A 761 -8.41 35.05 -1.24
N ILE A 762 -7.54 34.82 -0.25
CA ILE A 762 -7.23 33.48 0.28
C ILE A 762 -8.50 32.81 0.80
N PHE A 763 -9.32 33.54 1.61
CA PHE A 763 -10.57 32.99 2.13
C PHE A 763 -11.52 32.57 1.00
N LYS A 764 -11.67 33.38 -0.06
CA LYS A 764 -12.50 33.04 -1.22
C LYS A 764 -12.03 31.75 -1.87
N ARG A 765 -10.74 31.64 -2.16
CA ARG A 765 -10.14 30.43 -2.73
C ARG A 765 -10.43 29.21 -1.86
N LEU A 766 -10.12 29.26 -0.56
CA LEU A 766 -10.37 28.14 0.35
C LEU A 766 -11.87 27.80 0.52
N SER A 767 -12.77 28.78 0.31
CA SER A 767 -14.22 28.54 0.37
C SER A 767 -14.77 27.84 -0.87
N GLU A 768 -14.10 27.94 -2.00
CA GLU A 768 -14.47 27.34 -3.29
C GLU A 768 -13.85 25.95 -3.47
N GLU A 769 -12.67 25.70 -2.95
CA GLU A 769 -11.92 24.45 -3.06
C GLU A 769 -12.39 23.39 -2.05
N THR A 770 -13.69 23.09 -2.04
CA THR A 770 -14.33 22.19 -1.06
C THR A 770 -13.75 20.77 -1.05
N TRP A 771 -13.14 20.34 -2.15
CA TRP A 771 -12.52 19.01 -2.31
C TRP A 771 -11.23 18.84 -1.48
N GLN A 772 -10.59 19.94 -1.07
CA GLN A 772 -9.40 19.91 -0.23
C GLN A 772 -9.69 19.72 1.27
N PHE A 773 -10.93 19.54 1.64
CA PHE A 773 -11.37 19.43 3.03
C PHE A 773 -12.09 18.12 3.27
N LEU A 774 -11.61 17.36 4.24
CA LEU A 774 -12.14 16.06 4.62
C LEU A 774 -13.42 16.17 5.41
N ASP A 775 -13.44 17.06 6.39
CA ASP A 775 -14.65 17.40 7.15
C ASP A 775 -15.41 18.54 6.44
N ARG A 776 -16.23 18.15 5.46
CA ARG A 776 -17.09 19.11 4.72
C ARG A 776 -18.04 19.88 5.63
N ARG A 777 -18.40 19.34 6.79
CA ARG A 777 -19.27 20.03 7.75
C ARG A 777 -18.49 21.12 8.47
N GLN A 778 -17.32 20.79 9.00
CA GLN A 778 -16.45 21.77 9.66
C GLN A 778 -16.00 22.85 8.68
N HIS A 779 -15.65 22.48 7.43
CA HIS A 779 -15.37 23.46 6.37
C HIS A 779 -16.54 24.41 6.15
N ALA A 780 -17.78 23.91 5.98
CA ALA A 780 -18.96 24.74 5.77
C ALA A 780 -19.23 25.69 6.96
N GLU A 781 -19.02 25.25 8.19
CA GLU A 781 -19.15 26.07 9.40
C GLU A 781 -18.11 27.21 9.42
N LEU A 782 -16.86 26.92 9.08
CA LEU A 782 -15.80 27.93 8.98
C LEU A 782 -16.02 28.90 7.82
N VAL A 783 -16.48 28.43 6.67
CA VAL A 783 -16.84 29.29 5.54
C VAL A 783 -18.00 30.23 5.90
N ALA A 784 -18.99 29.75 6.62
CA ALA A 784 -20.08 30.60 7.10
C ALA A 784 -19.54 31.68 8.07
N ALA A 785 -18.68 31.33 9.02
CA ALA A 785 -18.05 32.26 9.95
C ALA A 785 -17.16 33.31 9.24
N GLY A 786 -16.42 32.91 8.22
CA GLY A 786 -15.60 33.83 7.40
C GLY A 786 -16.43 34.80 6.58
N LYS A 787 -17.54 34.34 5.99
CA LYS A 787 -18.49 35.23 5.28
C LYS A 787 -19.11 36.28 6.21
N GLU A 788 -19.40 35.92 7.46
CA GLU A 788 -19.87 36.88 8.48
C GLU A 788 -18.78 37.88 8.87
N ALA A 789 -17.53 37.41 9.05
CA ALA A 789 -16.40 38.27 9.34
C ALA A 789 -16.17 39.34 8.25
N ILE A 790 -16.22 38.93 6.95
CA ILE A 790 -16.12 39.86 5.81
C ILE A 790 -17.27 40.90 5.86
N LYS A 791 -18.52 40.48 6.13
CA LYS A 791 -19.66 41.40 6.22
C LYS A 791 -19.54 42.42 7.37
N ALA A 792 -18.84 42.06 8.41
CA ALA A 792 -18.62 42.89 9.61
C ALA A 792 -17.31 43.69 9.52
N ASP A 793 -16.56 43.64 8.44
CA ASP A 793 -15.21 44.19 8.29
C ASP A 793 -14.23 43.75 9.41
N ASP A 794 -14.45 42.55 9.97
CA ASP A 794 -13.65 41.99 11.07
C ASP A 794 -12.54 41.09 10.48
N PHE A 795 -11.46 41.72 10.00
CA PHE A 795 -10.36 41.05 9.37
C PHE A 795 -9.48 40.22 10.35
N GLU A 796 -9.49 40.52 11.63
CA GLU A 796 -8.80 39.70 12.64
C GLU A 796 -9.51 38.38 12.83
N LYS A 797 -10.84 38.40 12.90
CA LYS A 797 -11.64 37.16 12.91
C LYS A 797 -11.50 36.40 11.62
N LEU A 798 -11.42 37.09 10.46
CA LEU A 798 -11.21 36.45 9.16
C LEU A 798 -9.85 35.75 9.10
N ARG A 799 -8.76 36.39 9.59
CA ARG A 799 -7.42 35.75 9.69
C ARG A 799 -7.46 34.49 10.54
N HIS A 800 -8.19 34.52 11.66
CA HIS A 800 -8.36 33.35 12.51
C HIS A 800 -9.09 32.21 11.78
N VAL A 801 -10.18 32.52 11.08
CA VAL A 801 -10.94 31.54 10.28
C VAL A 801 -10.09 30.96 9.16
N VAL A 802 -9.33 31.78 8.43
CA VAL A 802 -8.40 31.31 7.38
C VAL A 802 -7.34 30.39 7.97
N GLY A 803 -6.78 30.72 9.14
CA GLY A 803 -5.85 29.86 9.85
C GLY A 803 -6.46 28.50 10.21
N GLN A 804 -7.72 28.48 10.65
CA GLN A 804 -8.45 27.24 10.93
C GLN A 804 -8.73 26.42 9.65
N LEU A 805 -9.10 27.09 8.54
CA LEU A 805 -9.29 26.42 7.25
C LEU A 805 -7.99 25.77 6.79
N TYR A 806 -6.86 26.46 6.89
CA TYR A 806 -5.57 25.86 6.57
C TYR A 806 -5.24 24.64 7.46
N SER A 807 -5.59 24.68 8.75
CA SER A 807 -5.31 23.55 9.66
C SER A 807 -6.11 22.28 9.37
N ILE A 808 -7.26 22.38 8.69
CA ILE A 808 -8.11 21.26 8.32
C ILE A 808 -8.03 20.89 6.84
N ARG A 809 -7.25 21.64 6.05
CA ARG A 809 -7.05 21.40 4.62
C ARG A 809 -6.16 20.19 4.38
N ILE A 810 -6.48 19.38 3.37
CA ILE A 810 -5.55 18.40 2.83
C ILE A 810 -4.47 19.20 2.10
N SER A 811 -3.22 19.08 2.55
CA SER A 811 -2.12 19.81 1.93
C SER A 811 -1.95 19.33 0.46
N SER A 812 -2.29 20.12 -0.51
CA SER A 812 -1.76 20.02 -1.85
C SER A 812 -0.31 20.51 -1.80
N GLY A 813 0.63 19.79 -2.42
CA GLY A 813 2.07 20.02 -2.31
C GLY A 813 2.62 21.42 -2.69
N ASP A 814 1.82 22.47 -2.70
CA ASP A 814 2.29 23.83 -2.91
C ASP A 814 3.06 24.33 -1.69
N ASP A 815 4.30 24.74 -1.92
CA ASP A 815 5.22 25.32 -0.92
C ASP A 815 4.68 26.58 -0.20
N ASP A 816 3.60 27.18 -0.69
CA ASP A 816 2.97 28.37 -0.10
C ASP A 816 2.11 28.08 1.14
N ASP A 817 1.83 26.80 1.47
CA ASP A 817 1.02 26.44 2.64
C ASP A 817 1.86 26.34 3.93
N MET A 818 2.41 27.45 4.39
CA MET A 818 3.19 27.51 5.65
C MET A 818 2.38 27.22 6.92
N LEU A 819 1.06 27.01 6.84
CA LEU A 819 0.19 26.84 8.01
C LEU A 819 -0.28 25.40 8.28
N ALA A 820 -0.17 24.47 7.30
CA ALA A 820 -0.51 23.06 7.50
C ALA A 820 0.73 22.21 7.84
N ILE A 821 1.35 22.50 8.98
CA ILE A 821 2.65 21.94 9.37
C ILE A 821 2.45 20.83 10.40
N ALA A 822 3.20 19.71 10.26
CA ALA A 822 3.41 18.80 11.37
C ALA A 822 4.00 19.61 12.53
N ASN A 823 3.31 19.63 13.68
CA ASN A 823 3.69 20.43 14.83
C ASN A 823 4.59 19.65 15.81
N ILE A 824 5.44 18.80 15.26
CA ILE A 824 6.52 18.12 15.97
C ILE A 824 7.86 18.43 15.28
N THR A 825 8.93 18.51 16.07
CA THR A 825 10.28 18.79 15.58
C THR A 825 11.22 17.63 15.93
N ARG A 826 12.37 17.56 15.24
CA ARG A 826 13.41 16.59 15.54
C ARG A 826 14.02 16.88 16.92
N TYR A 827 14.46 15.82 17.64
CA TYR A 827 15.09 15.96 18.95
C TYR A 827 16.49 16.59 18.89
#